data_93796e1625bf17f82f4b9d4e56fa0b6d
#
_entry.id   93796e1625bf17f82f4b9d4e56fa0b6d
#
_cell.length_a   1.000
_cell.length_b   1.000
_cell.length_c   1.000
_cell.angle_alpha   90.00
_cell.angle_beta   90.00
_cell.angle_gamma   90.00
#
_symmetry.space_group_name_H-M   'P 1'
#
loop_
_entity.id
_entity.type
_entity.pdbx_description
1 polymer ?
#
loop_
_entity_poly.entity_id
_entity_poly.type
_entity_poly.pdbx_seq_one_letter_code
_entity_poly.pdbx_strand_id
1 'polypeptide(L)'
;MARYLVIVESPAKVKTIKKFLGSNYVVAASNGHVRDLPKSQLGVDVENDYEPKYITIRGKGEILANLRKEVKKADKVYLATDPDREGEAISWHLSKALKLEDKKVYRISFNEITKNAVKASLKNPRDIDMDLVDAQQARRVLDRVVGYRISPLLWAKVKRGLSAGRVQSVALRIIADREAEIDAFIPEEYWTLDAELNVKGERKPLIAKFYGTEKEKMTIESKEHLNKILKELDGADYEVSEIKKGERTKKAPVPFTTSTLQQEASKALNFATSKTMRIAQQLYEGVDVKGSGTVGIITYLRTDSTRISEEADANVRSYIGEQYGSQYVAAEGARKSGSQKIQDAHEAIRPTDVTRTPAMLKDSLSRDQFRLYQLIWKRFVASRMMPAVYETTSVKIAAGKYRFNVATSKITFEGFRLIYTEAGEEKDEKGVLLKGLDENSELSLEQFDSKQHFTQPPAHYTEASLVKTLEELGIGRPSTYAPTITLIINRRYVAKENKNLYMTELGEVVNNIMMHSFPSIVDVSFTANMESLLDGVAEGKVRWKTIIENFYPDLDAAVKKAEEELEEVKIEDEVTDVICEECGRNMVIKYGPHGKFLACPGFPECRNTKPYLEKIGVKCPMCGKDVVIRKTKKGRRYYGCENNPECEFMSWQKPSEKKCPQCGNYMVEKGNKLLCSNEQCGYTESVKKEKEN
;
A
#
# COMPACT_ATOMS: atom_id res chain seq x y z
N MET A 1 -28.10 0.70 -42.69
CA MET A 1 -27.38 1.58 -41.75
C MET A 1 -26.06 0.93 -41.41
N ALA A 2 -24.97 1.70 -41.37
CA ALA A 2 -23.67 1.20 -40.99
C ALA A 2 -23.71 0.68 -39.54
N ARG A 3 -23.10 -0.51 -39.31
CA ARG A 3 -23.05 -1.19 -38.02
C ARG A 3 -21.62 -1.21 -37.49
N TYR A 4 -21.41 -0.72 -36.28
CA TYR A 4 -20.10 -0.63 -35.65
C TYR A 4 -20.01 -1.57 -34.45
N LEU A 5 -18.90 -2.30 -34.33
CA LEU A 5 -18.61 -3.14 -33.17
C LEU A 5 -17.54 -2.47 -32.32
N VAL A 6 -17.81 -2.30 -31.02
CA VAL A 6 -16.85 -1.83 -30.03
C VAL A 6 -16.53 -2.99 -29.08
N ILE A 7 -15.28 -3.40 -29.03
CA ILE A 7 -14.82 -4.50 -28.15
C ILE A 7 -14.05 -3.92 -26.99
N VAL A 8 -14.51 -4.19 -25.77
CA VAL A 8 -13.89 -3.78 -24.50
C VAL A 8 -13.40 -5.02 -23.74
N GLU A 9 -12.57 -4.83 -22.70
CA GLU A 9 -12.06 -5.98 -21.95
C GLU A 9 -13.01 -6.49 -20.84
N SER A 10 -14.00 -5.72 -20.37
CA SER A 10 -14.86 -6.14 -19.26
C SER A 10 -16.35 -5.96 -19.53
N PRO A 11 -17.23 -6.81 -18.96
CA PRO A 11 -18.68 -6.65 -19.02
C PRO A 11 -19.18 -5.37 -18.36
N ALA A 12 -18.48 -4.87 -17.33
CA ALA A 12 -18.84 -3.62 -16.66
C ALA A 12 -18.73 -2.44 -17.64
N LYS A 13 -17.65 -2.38 -18.42
CA LYS A 13 -17.48 -1.37 -19.46
C LYS A 13 -18.53 -1.46 -20.56
N VAL A 14 -18.98 -2.67 -20.93
CA VAL A 14 -20.09 -2.83 -21.88
C VAL A 14 -21.33 -2.08 -21.38
N LYS A 15 -21.71 -2.31 -20.12
CA LYS A 15 -22.88 -1.69 -19.50
C LYS A 15 -22.81 -0.15 -19.52
N THR A 16 -21.62 0.40 -19.26
CA THR A 16 -21.38 1.83 -19.21
C THR A 16 -21.32 2.45 -20.60
N ILE A 17 -20.49 1.91 -21.50
CA ILE A 17 -20.23 2.50 -22.83
C ILE A 17 -21.43 2.39 -23.74
N LYS A 18 -22.18 1.28 -23.69
CA LYS A 18 -23.39 1.09 -24.50
C LYS A 18 -24.41 2.22 -24.32
N LYS A 19 -24.49 2.81 -23.13
CA LYS A 19 -25.41 3.95 -22.86
C LYS A 19 -24.99 5.25 -23.53
N PHE A 20 -23.71 5.39 -23.87
CA PHE A 20 -23.19 6.61 -24.48
C PHE A 20 -23.27 6.60 -26.01
N LEU A 21 -23.44 5.40 -26.59
CA LEU A 21 -23.41 5.16 -28.02
C LEU A 21 -24.82 4.96 -28.56
N GLY A 22 -25.00 5.31 -29.83
CA GLY A 22 -26.27 5.14 -30.53
C GLY A 22 -26.56 3.69 -30.94
N SER A 23 -27.76 3.47 -31.52
CA SER A 23 -28.24 2.13 -31.95
C SER A 23 -27.37 1.45 -33.01
N ASN A 24 -26.55 2.20 -33.72
CA ASN A 24 -25.64 1.66 -34.74
C ASN A 24 -24.41 0.97 -34.12
N TYR A 25 -24.19 1.10 -32.82
CA TYR A 25 -23.06 0.50 -32.12
C TYR A 25 -23.48 -0.73 -31.32
N VAL A 26 -22.75 -1.81 -31.52
CA VAL A 26 -22.79 -3.00 -30.68
C VAL A 26 -21.55 -2.97 -29.80
N VAL A 27 -21.74 -3.09 -28.49
CA VAL A 27 -20.62 -3.16 -27.54
C VAL A 27 -20.54 -4.57 -26.97
N ALA A 28 -19.37 -5.20 -27.03
CA ALA A 28 -19.12 -6.55 -26.58
C ALA A 28 -17.82 -6.64 -25.76
N ALA A 29 -17.71 -7.63 -24.86
CA ALA A 29 -16.54 -7.82 -24.02
C ALA A 29 -15.72 -9.06 -24.41
N SER A 30 -14.39 -8.95 -24.32
CA SER A 30 -13.45 -10.08 -24.44
C SER A 30 -13.24 -10.82 -23.10
N ASN A 31 -13.66 -10.21 -21.99
CA ASN A 31 -13.38 -10.66 -20.61
C ASN A 31 -11.88 -10.84 -20.34
N GLY A 32 -11.08 -9.83 -20.68
CA GLY A 32 -9.63 -9.81 -20.59
C GLY A 32 -8.93 -10.45 -21.77
N HIS A 33 -7.71 -10.98 -21.57
CA HIS A 33 -6.94 -11.65 -22.61
C HIS A 33 -7.66 -12.85 -23.19
N VAL A 34 -7.55 -13.05 -24.50
CA VAL A 34 -8.13 -14.21 -25.23
C VAL A 34 -7.06 -15.21 -25.68
N ARG A 35 -5.78 -14.77 -25.75
CA ARG A 35 -4.60 -15.59 -26.06
C ARG A 35 -3.55 -15.38 -24.98
N ASP A 36 -2.78 -16.42 -24.69
CA ASP A 36 -1.63 -16.38 -23.79
C ASP A 36 -0.67 -17.50 -24.16
N LEU A 37 0.53 -17.51 -23.55
CA LEU A 37 1.48 -18.61 -23.63
C LEU A 37 0.89 -19.88 -22.97
N PRO A 38 1.20 -21.09 -23.48
CA PRO A 38 0.71 -22.34 -22.91
C PRO A 38 1.15 -22.49 -21.45
N LYS A 39 0.27 -23.04 -20.59
CA LYS A 39 0.58 -23.20 -19.16
C LYS A 39 1.59 -24.32 -18.86
N SER A 40 1.57 -25.39 -19.66
CA SER A 40 2.34 -26.63 -19.44
C SER A 40 3.68 -26.67 -20.18
N GLN A 41 4.00 -25.63 -20.93
CA GLN A 41 5.22 -25.53 -21.72
C GLN A 41 5.82 -24.14 -21.59
N LEU A 42 7.11 -23.99 -21.89
CA LEU A 42 7.77 -22.68 -21.90
C LEU A 42 7.02 -21.71 -22.83
N GLY A 43 6.66 -22.19 -24.01
CA GLY A 43 5.88 -21.43 -25.00
C GLY A 43 6.64 -20.29 -25.65
N VAL A 44 7.97 -20.31 -25.55
CA VAL A 44 8.92 -19.39 -26.18
C VAL A 44 9.95 -20.24 -26.91
N ASP A 45 10.17 -19.97 -28.18
CA ASP A 45 11.12 -20.69 -29.00
C ASP A 45 12.51 -20.06 -28.86
N VAL A 46 13.31 -20.60 -27.94
CA VAL A 46 14.62 -20.01 -27.57
C VAL A 46 15.67 -20.21 -28.65
N GLU A 47 15.45 -21.14 -29.60
CA GLU A 47 16.35 -21.42 -30.72
C GLU A 47 15.99 -20.58 -31.97
N ASN A 48 14.76 -20.07 -32.05
CA ASN A 48 14.26 -19.25 -33.14
C ASN A 48 13.84 -17.86 -32.66
N ASP A 49 14.82 -17.01 -32.37
CA ASP A 49 14.65 -15.57 -32.08
C ASP A 49 13.60 -15.30 -30.97
N TYR A 50 13.48 -16.22 -30.01
CA TYR A 50 12.57 -16.12 -28.84
C TYR A 50 11.10 -15.92 -29.21
N GLU A 51 10.65 -16.47 -30.33
CA GLU A 51 9.26 -16.29 -30.82
C GLU A 51 8.24 -16.89 -29.85
N PRO A 52 7.26 -16.10 -29.37
CA PRO A 52 6.25 -16.58 -28.42
C PRO A 52 5.14 -17.36 -29.15
N LYS A 53 4.85 -18.55 -28.67
CA LYS A 53 3.78 -19.44 -29.21
C LYS A 53 2.46 -19.17 -28.47
N TYR A 54 1.70 -18.17 -28.91
CA TYR A 54 0.42 -17.84 -28.30
C TYR A 54 -0.68 -18.82 -28.68
N ILE A 55 -1.42 -19.30 -27.69
CA ILE A 55 -2.59 -20.16 -27.85
C ILE A 55 -3.84 -19.47 -27.29
N THR A 56 -5.02 -19.91 -27.75
CA THR A 56 -6.28 -19.46 -27.15
C THR A 56 -6.39 -19.96 -25.71
N ILE A 57 -6.70 -19.06 -24.79
CA ILE A 57 -6.89 -19.39 -23.38
C ILE A 57 -8.09 -20.34 -23.23
N ARG A 58 -7.92 -21.44 -22.48
CA ARG A 58 -9.00 -22.38 -22.18
C ARG A 58 -10.22 -21.67 -21.59
N GLY A 59 -11.40 -21.91 -22.14
CA GLY A 59 -12.67 -21.27 -21.76
C GLY A 59 -13.00 -20.00 -22.53
N LYS A 60 -12.10 -19.50 -23.41
CA LYS A 60 -12.36 -18.33 -24.26
C LYS A 60 -12.98 -18.64 -25.63
N GLY A 61 -13.14 -19.92 -25.98
CA GLY A 61 -13.66 -20.34 -27.29
C GLY A 61 -15.07 -19.81 -27.61
N GLU A 62 -15.98 -19.85 -26.62
CA GLU A 62 -17.34 -19.34 -26.79
C GLU A 62 -17.37 -17.79 -26.96
N ILE A 63 -16.60 -17.09 -26.17
CA ILE A 63 -16.46 -15.63 -26.27
C ILE A 63 -15.97 -15.23 -27.66
N LEU A 64 -14.90 -15.89 -28.14
CA LEU A 64 -14.37 -15.66 -29.49
C LEU A 64 -15.37 -16.03 -30.58
N ALA A 65 -16.14 -17.12 -30.42
CA ALA A 65 -17.19 -17.50 -31.39
C ALA A 65 -18.27 -16.42 -31.46
N ASN A 66 -18.71 -15.88 -30.32
CA ASN A 66 -19.70 -14.82 -30.27
C ASN A 66 -19.16 -13.50 -30.88
N LEU A 67 -17.93 -13.12 -30.53
CA LEU A 67 -17.29 -11.96 -31.15
C LEU A 67 -17.14 -12.11 -32.67
N ARG A 68 -16.77 -13.28 -33.19
CA ARG A 68 -16.70 -13.50 -34.63
C ARG A 68 -18.05 -13.34 -35.34
N LYS A 69 -19.16 -13.75 -34.70
CA LYS A 69 -20.52 -13.53 -35.23
C LYS A 69 -20.82 -12.03 -35.37
N GLU A 70 -20.42 -11.22 -34.36
CA GLU A 70 -20.65 -9.77 -34.40
C GLU A 70 -19.68 -9.05 -35.38
N VAL A 71 -18.42 -9.51 -35.50
CA VAL A 71 -17.44 -9.00 -36.47
C VAL A 71 -17.96 -9.20 -37.91
N LYS A 72 -18.57 -10.37 -38.24
CA LYS A 72 -19.15 -10.61 -39.58
C LYS A 72 -20.22 -9.59 -39.95
N LYS A 73 -20.98 -9.08 -38.98
CA LYS A 73 -22.08 -8.14 -39.19
C LYS A 73 -21.63 -6.66 -39.13
N ALA A 74 -20.41 -6.40 -38.71
CA ALA A 74 -19.89 -5.05 -38.52
C ALA A 74 -19.13 -4.52 -39.74
N ASP A 75 -19.35 -3.26 -40.09
CA ASP A 75 -18.60 -2.55 -41.13
C ASP A 75 -17.24 -2.05 -40.60
N LYS A 76 -17.20 -1.70 -39.31
CA LYS A 76 -15.98 -1.25 -38.62
C LYS A 76 -15.91 -1.89 -37.23
N VAL A 77 -14.69 -2.18 -36.77
CA VAL A 77 -14.41 -2.71 -35.44
C VAL A 77 -13.54 -1.71 -34.69
N TYR A 78 -13.97 -1.33 -33.49
CA TYR A 78 -13.20 -0.50 -32.57
C TYR A 78 -12.73 -1.36 -31.39
N LEU A 79 -11.42 -1.39 -31.17
CA LEU A 79 -10.79 -2.05 -30.02
C LEU A 79 -10.61 -1.00 -28.92
N ALA A 80 -11.44 -1.07 -27.87
CA ALA A 80 -11.61 -0.05 -26.84
C ALA A 80 -11.17 -0.54 -25.46
N THR A 81 -9.99 -1.17 -25.41
CA THR A 81 -9.36 -1.64 -24.18
C THR A 81 -8.66 -0.50 -23.43
N ASP A 82 -8.19 -0.76 -22.21
CA ASP A 82 -7.52 0.24 -21.37
C ASP A 82 -6.34 0.95 -22.06
N PRO A 83 -5.98 2.17 -21.63
CA PRO A 83 -4.95 2.98 -22.28
C PRO A 83 -3.52 2.58 -21.87
N ASP A 84 -3.30 1.35 -21.40
CA ASP A 84 -1.98 0.85 -21.02
C ASP A 84 -1.47 -0.25 -21.97
N ARG A 85 -0.22 -0.71 -21.77
CA ARG A 85 0.40 -1.78 -22.56
C ARG A 85 -0.38 -3.10 -22.51
N GLU A 86 -1.07 -3.41 -21.40
CA GLU A 86 -1.91 -4.60 -21.29
C GLU A 86 -3.14 -4.48 -22.20
N GLY A 87 -3.80 -3.31 -22.20
CA GLY A 87 -4.92 -3.04 -23.10
C GLY A 87 -4.50 -3.06 -24.56
N GLU A 88 -3.32 -2.58 -24.90
CA GLU A 88 -2.78 -2.62 -26.26
C GLU A 88 -2.54 -4.05 -26.71
N ALA A 89 -1.94 -4.90 -25.87
CA ALA A 89 -1.72 -6.31 -26.14
C ALA A 89 -3.04 -7.09 -26.26
N ILE A 90 -4.06 -6.78 -25.43
CA ILE A 90 -5.41 -7.37 -25.57
C ILE A 90 -5.99 -7.03 -26.94
N SER A 91 -5.89 -5.78 -27.38
CA SER A 91 -6.35 -5.35 -28.71
C SER A 91 -5.64 -6.09 -29.83
N TRP A 92 -4.32 -6.22 -29.75
CA TRP A 92 -3.53 -6.97 -30.73
C TRP A 92 -3.89 -8.47 -30.75
N HIS A 93 -4.03 -9.10 -29.59
CA HIS A 93 -4.46 -10.50 -29.49
C HIS A 93 -5.87 -10.72 -30.05
N LEU A 94 -6.79 -9.77 -29.83
CA LEU A 94 -8.14 -9.81 -30.42
C LEU A 94 -8.08 -9.69 -31.94
N SER A 95 -7.29 -8.75 -32.48
CA SER A 95 -7.10 -8.60 -33.93
C SER A 95 -6.66 -9.91 -34.58
N LYS A 96 -5.64 -10.56 -33.99
CA LYS A 96 -5.14 -11.85 -34.49
C LYS A 96 -6.14 -13.00 -34.29
N ALA A 97 -6.77 -13.12 -33.11
CA ALA A 97 -7.71 -14.24 -32.83
C ALA A 97 -9.01 -14.14 -33.62
N LEU A 98 -9.45 -12.93 -33.97
CA LEU A 98 -10.67 -12.70 -34.75
C LEU A 98 -10.41 -12.58 -36.25
N LYS A 99 -9.13 -12.58 -36.69
CA LYS A 99 -8.69 -12.44 -38.09
C LYS A 99 -9.27 -11.14 -38.70
N LEU A 100 -8.86 -10.00 -38.12
CA LEU A 100 -9.41 -8.72 -38.51
C LEU A 100 -8.64 -7.99 -39.63
N GLU A 101 -7.70 -8.67 -40.30
CA GLU A 101 -6.84 -8.09 -41.35
C GLU A 101 -7.66 -7.50 -42.52
N ASP A 102 -8.79 -8.12 -42.85
CA ASP A 102 -9.68 -7.69 -43.95
C ASP A 102 -10.75 -6.68 -43.51
N LYS A 103 -10.73 -6.22 -42.28
CA LYS A 103 -11.73 -5.29 -41.73
C LYS A 103 -11.12 -3.92 -41.45
N LYS A 104 -11.97 -2.88 -41.44
CA LYS A 104 -11.58 -1.55 -40.95
C LYS A 104 -11.53 -1.60 -39.42
N VAL A 105 -10.33 -1.78 -38.86
CA VAL A 105 -10.07 -1.92 -37.43
C VAL A 105 -9.42 -0.67 -36.92
N TYR A 106 -9.86 -0.20 -35.80
CA TYR A 106 -9.35 1.01 -35.14
C TYR A 106 -9.15 0.75 -33.66
N ARG A 107 -8.09 1.32 -33.11
CA ARG A 107 -7.84 1.41 -31.68
C ARG A 107 -8.40 2.71 -31.15
N ILE A 108 -9.16 2.67 -30.08
CA ILE A 108 -9.59 3.84 -29.31
C ILE A 108 -9.23 3.65 -27.84
N SER A 109 -8.78 4.70 -27.18
CA SER A 109 -8.46 4.69 -25.75
C SER A 109 -8.94 5.98 -25.10
N PHE A 110 -9.24 5.91 -23.83
CA PHE A 110 -9.71 7.05 -23.04
C PHE A 110 -9.31 6.87 -21.58
N ASN A 111 -8.89 7.97 -20.95
CA ASN A 111 -8.47 7.98 -19.55
C ASN A 111 -9.66 7.99 -18.58
N GLU A 112 -10.88 8.23 -19.06
CA GLU A 112 -12.11 8.24 -18.27
C GLU A 112 -13.28 7.69 -19.08
N ILE A 113 -14.18 6.98 -18.42
CA ILE A 113 -15.36 6.40 -19.09
C ILE A 113 -16.55 7.35 -18.92
N THR A 114 -16.47 8.47 -19.61
CA THR A 114 -17.53 9.47 -19.71
C THR A 114 -18.08 9.55 -21.14
N LYS A 115 -19.29 10.09 -21.29
CA LYS A 115 -19.91 10.24 -22.62
C LYS A 115 -19.05 11.08 -23.57
N ASN A 116 -18.43 12.13 -23.06
CA ASN A 116 -17.63 13.05 -23.86
C ASN A 116 -16.32 12.38 -24.30
N ALA A 117 -15.58 11.75 -23.36
CA ALA A 117 -14.33 11.08 -23.65
C ALA A 117 -14.51 9.93 -24.65
N VAL A 118 -15.54 9.09 -24.48
CA VAL A 118 -15.84 7.98 -25.41
C VAL A 118 -16.20 8.51 -26.79
N LYS A 119 -16.99 9.57 -26.89
CA LYS A 119 -17.33 10.16 -28.20
C LYS A 119 -16.15 10.85 -28.88
N ALA A 120 -15.29 11.51 -28.10
CA ALA A 120 -14.07 12.14 -28.60
C ALA A 120 -13.08 11.10 -29.16
N SER A 121 -12.89 9.98 -28.46
CA SER A 121 -12.00 8.91 -28.93
C SER A 121 -12.49 8.22 -30.22
N LEU A 122 -13.79 8.11 -30.42
CA LEU A 122 -14.38 7.60 -31.68
C LEU A 122 -14.13 8.53 -32.87
N LYS A 123 -13.95 9.83 -32.64
CA LYS A 123 -13.62 10.80 -33.69
C LYS A 123 -12.14 10.78 -34.07
N ASN A 124 -11.28 10.35 -33.16
CA ASN A 124 -9.82 10.30 -33.30
C ASN A 124 -9.29 8.87 -33.10
N PRO A 125 -9.71 7.91 -33.93
CA PRO A 125 -9.21 6.54 -33.84
C PRO A 125 -7.78 6.47 -34.35
N ARG A 126 -7.01 5.50 -33.85
CA ARG A 126 -5.63 5.23 -34.27
C ARG A 126 -5.42 3.75 -34.61
N ASP A 127 -4.26 3.41 -35.10
CA ASP A 127 -3.82 2.03 -35.21
C ASP A 127 -3.37 1.46 -33.86
N ILE A 128 -3.20 0.14 -33.79
CA ILE A 128 -2.59 -0.52 -32.64
C ILE A 128 -1.14 -0.09 -32.56
N ASP A 129 -0.71 0.36 -31.39
CA ASP A 129 0.66 0.74 -31.11
C ASP A 129 1.51 -0.51 -30.83
N MET A 130 2.35 -0.86 -31.81
CA MET A 130 3.16 -2.08 -31.75
C MET A 130 4.30 -1.98 -30.74
N ASP A 131 4.81 -0.80 -30.42
CA ASP A 131 5.84 -0.60 -29.39
C ASP A 131 5.28 -0.94 -28.01
N LEU A 132 4.04 -0.53 -27.71
CA LEU A 132 3.34 -0.93 -26.48
C LEU A 132 3.05 -2.42 -26.43
N VAL A 133 2.66 -3.04 -27.57
CA VAL A 133 2.47 -4.49 -27.69
C VAL A 133 3.79 -5.21 -27.41
N ASP A 134 4.87 -4.78 -28.00
CA ASP A 134 6.20 -5.35 -27.83
C ASP A 134 6.72 -5.20 -26.39
N ALA A 135 6.47 -4.08 -25.75
CA ALA A 135 6.79 -3.90 -24.33
C ALA A 135 6.03 -4.88 -23.42
N GLN A 136 4.77 -5.17 -23.72
CA GLN A 136 4.00 -6.17 -23.00
C GLN A 136 4.49 -7.59 -23.32
N GLN A 137 4.80 -7.90 -24.58
CA GLN A 137 5.39 -9.18 -24.99
C GLN A 137 6.73 -9.41 -24.29
N ALA A 138 7.62 -8.43 -24.28
CA ALA A 138 8.90 -8.50 -23.60
C ALA A 138 8.73 -8.87 -22.11
N ARG A 139 7.86 -8.13 -21.41
CA ARG A 139 7.55 -8.42 -20.00
C ARG A 139 7.00 -9.84 -19.84
N ARG A 140 6.04 -10.22 -20.68
CA ARG A 140 5.40 -11.54 -20.61
C ARG A 140 6.38 -12.69 -20.85
N VAL A 141 7.29 -12.53 -21.81
CA VAL A 141 8.34 -13.52 -22.12
C VAL A 141 9.37 -13.58 -20.99
N LEU A 142 9.86 -12.43 -20.50
CA LEU A 142 10.79 -12.39 -19.36
C LEU A 142 10.21 -13.08 -18.11
N ASP A 143 9.00 -12.73 -17.72
CA ASP A 143 8.36 -13.33 -16.54
C ASP A 143 8.07 -14.83 -16.78
N ARG A 144 7.83 -15.23 -18.03
CA ARG A 144 7.67 -16.64 -18.42
C ARG A 144 8.98 -17.41 -18.28
N VAL A 145 10.07 -16.93 -18.85
CA VAL A 145 11.36 -17.68 -18.83
C VAL A 145 11.87 -17.79 -17.40
N VAL A 146 11.81 -16.72 -16.60
CA VAL A 146 12.20 -16.76 -15.18
C VAL A 146 11.34 -17.75 -14.41
N GLY A 147 10.03 -17.57 -14.46
CA GLY A 147 9.10 -18.41 -13.68
C GLY A 147 9.12 -19.87 -14.09
N TYR A 148 9.24 -20.17 -15.38
CA TYR A 148 9.22 -21.53 -15.89
C TYR A 148 10.55 -22.28 -15.69
N ARG A 149 11.68 -21.56 -15.65
CA ARG A 149 13.00 -22.17 -15.41
C ARG A 149 13.27 -22.34 -13.90
N ILE A 150 12.94 -21.37 -13.07
CA ILE A 150 13.30 -21.42 -11.62
C ILE A 150 12.21 -22.17 -10.79
N SER A 151 10.91 -22.01 -11.10
CA SER A 151 9.87 -22.60 -10.24
C SER A 151 9.94 -24.14 -10.18
N PRO A 152 10.21 -24.91 -11.26
CA PRO A 152 10.38 -26.36 -11.18
C PRO A 152 11.58 -26.77 -10.29
N LEU A 153 12.66 -25.99 -10.28
CA LEU A 153 13.79 -26.20 -9.40
C LEU A 153 13.39 -26.07 -7.91
N LEU A 154 12.63 -25.02 -7.58
CA LEU A 154 12.07 -24.86 -6.25
C LEU A 154 11.12 -26.03 -5.87
N TRP A 155 10.39 -26.57 -6.84
CA TRP A 155 9.52 -27.74 -6.57
C TRP A 155 10.29 -29.01 -6.29
N ALA A 156 11.39 -29.22 -7.00
CA ALA A 156 12.26 -30.39 -6.79
C ALA A 156 13.05 -30.31 -5.49
N LYS A 157 13.56 -29.11 -5.16
CA LYS A 157 14.50 -28.94 -4.04
C LYS A 157 13.83 -28.54 -2.72
N VAL A 158 12.61 -27.98 -2.74
CA VAL A 158 11.91 -27.50 -1.54
C VAL A 158 10.51 -28.07 -1.45
N LYS A 159 9.57 -27.59 -2.31
CA LYS A 159 8.16 -27.99 -2.24
C LYS A 159 7.39 -27.59 -3.50
N ARG A 160 6.48 -28.47 -3.94
CA ARG A 160 5.56 -28.17 -5.05
C ARG A 160 4.68 -26.96 -4.77
N GLY A 161 4.43 -26.15 -5.82
CA GLY A 161 3.56 -24.98 -5.77
C GLY A 161 4.26 -23.68 -5.42
N LEU A 162 5.59 -23.70 -5.19
CA LEU A 162 6.40 -22.47 -5.07
C LEU A 162 6.57 -21.79 -6.43
N SER A 163 6.89 -20.52 -6.43
CA SER A 163 7.19 -19.76 -7.64
C SER A 163 8.28 -18.73 -7.39
N ALA A 164 9.10 -18.50 -8.40
CA ALA A 164 10.02 -17.38 -8.47
C ALA A 164 9.63 -16.46 -9.64
N GLY A 165 10.00 -15.19 -9.53
CA GLY A 165 9.77 -14.19 -10.55
C GLY A 165 10.58 -12.94 -10.23
N ARG A 166 10.98 -12.15 -11.22
CA ARG A 166 11.88 -11.00 -11.05
C ARG A 166 11.42 -10.05 -9.92
N VAL A 167 10.31 -9.39 -10.12
CA VAL A 167 9.78 -8.40 -9.14
C VAL A 167 9.39 -9.08 -7.81
N GLN A 168 8.83 -10.29 -7.87
CA GLN A 168 8.46 -11.07 -6.69
C GLN A 168 9.65 -11.38 -5.80
N SER A 169 10.76 -11.85 -6.38
CA SER A 169 11.93 -12.27 -5.61
C SER A 169 12.69 -11.08 -5.03
N VAL A 170 12.75 -9.95 -5.75
CA VAL A 170 13.33 -8.71 -5.20
C VAL A 170 12.46 -8.14 -4.08
N ALA A 171 11.13 -8.16 -4.21
CA ALA A 171 10.25 -7.73 -3.14
C ALA A 171 10.41 -8.59 -1.87
N LEU A 172 10.64 -9.89 -2.04
CA LEU A 172 10.93 -10.81 -0.93
C LEU A 172 12.26 -10.50 -0.28
N ARG A 173 13.31 -10.26 -1.06
CA ARG A 173 14.63 -9.85 -0.57
C ARG A 173 14.57 -8.55 0.22
N ILE A 174 13.87 -7.52 -0.26
CA ILE A 174 13.72 -6.25 0.46
C ILE A 174 13.11 -6.46 1.85
N ILE A 175 12.14 -7.37 1.97
CA ILE A 175 11.57 -7.72 3.28
C ILE A 175 12.60 -8.46 4.13
N ALA A 176 13.33 -9.46 3.56
CA ALA A 176 14.35 -10.21 4.27
C ALA A 176 15.46 -9.31 4.80
N ASP A 177 15.97 -8.40 3.99
CA ASP A 177 17.00 -7.44 4.38
C ASP A 177 16.52 -6.56 5.56
N ARG A 178 15.24 -6.14 5.57
CA ARG A 178 14.64 -5.39 6.66
C ARG A 178 14.48 -6.22 7.95
N GLU A 179 14.08 -7.47 7.85
CA GLU A 179 14.01 -8.36 9.03
C GLU A 179 15.41 -8.56 9.62
N ALA A 180 16.43 -8.76 8.78
CA ALA A 180 17.83 -8.87 9.23
C ALA A 180 18.33 -7.57 9.90
N GLU A 181 17.95 -6.38 9.40
CA GLU A 181 18.24 -5.10 10.04
C GLU A 181 17.58 -5.00 11.43
N ILE A 182 16.34 -5.48 11.56
CA ILE A 182 15.60 -5.47 12.83
C ILE A 182 16.26 -6.43 13.84
N ASP A 183 16.61 -7.65 13.40
CA ASP A 183 17.20 -8.67 14.26
C ASP A 183 18.62 -8.29 14.72
N ALA A 184 19.38 -7.62 13.87
CA ALA A 184 20.71 -7.14 14.18
C ALA A 184 20.74 -5.84 14.99
N PHE A 185 19.57 -5.21 15.20
CA PHE A 185 19.51 -3.90 15.85
C PHE A 185 19.81 -3.98 17.34
N ILE A 186 20.75 -3.15 17.78
CA ILE A 186 21.10 -3.01 19.20
C ILE A 186 20.54 -1.68 19.69
N PRO A 187 19.59 -1.68 20.65
CA PRO A 187 19.07 -0.46 21.23
C PRO A 187 20.14 0.34 21.99
N GLU A 188 20.28 1.62 21.66
CA GLU A 188 21.16 2.56 22.37
C GLU A 188 20.35 3.42 23.33
N GLU A 189 20.84 3.58 24.55
CA GLU A 189 20.23 4.43 25.57
C GLU A 189 20.44 5.90 25.24
N TYR A 190 19.39 6.69 25.43
CA TYR A 190 19.49 8.14 25.47
C TYR A 190 18.44 8.74 26.38
N TRP A 191 18.69 9.98 26.82
CA TRP A 191 17.79 10.68 27.71
C TRP A 191 17.28 11.97 27.05
N THR A 192 16.05 12.35 27.39
CA THR A 192 15.52 13.68 27.14
C THR A 192 15.40 14.44 28.46
N LEU A 193 15.63 15.74 28.39
CA LEU A 193 15.52 16.65 29.54
C LEU A 193 14.66 17.83 29.11
N ASP A 194 13.52 17.98 29.75
CA ASP A 194 12.63 19.14 29.62
C ASP A 194 12.67 19.97 30.88
N ALA A 195 12.82 21.29 30.74
CA ALA A 195 12.71 22.23 31.84
C ALA A 195 11.29 22.82 31.85
N GLU A 196 10.59 22.68 32.94
CA GLU A 196 9.33 23.37 33.19
C GLU A 196 9.63 24.73 33.86
N LEU A 197 9.39 25.80 33.11
CA LEU A 197 9.73 27.14 33.48
C LEU A 197 8.49 27.99 33.78
N ASN A 198 8.40 28.57 34.93
CA ASN A 198 7.38 29.56 35.24
C ASN A 198 7.73 30.89 34.55
N VAL A 199 6.77 31.45 33.83
CA VAL A 199 6.85 32.75 33.18
C VAL A 199 6.03 33.73 34.02
N LYS A 200 6.61 34.83 34.44
CA LYS A 200 5.90 35.84 35.25
C LYS A 200 4.66 36.35 34.53
N GLY A 201 3.50 36.20 35.16
CA GLY A 201 2.21 36.59 34.61
C GLY A 201 1.46 35.52 33.88
N GLU A 202 2.06 34.33 33.60
CA GLU A 202 1.42 33.20 32.96
C GLU A 202 0.99 32.14 33.99
N ARG A 203 -0.13 31.43 33.70
CA ARG A 203 -0.69 30.39 34.59
C ARG A 203 -0.12 29.01 34.39
N LYS A 204 0.51 28.77 33.25
CA LYS A 204 1.03 27.45 32.85
C LYS A 204 2.52 27.56 32.64
N PRO A 205 3.30 26.57 33.10
CA PRO A 205 4.73 26.57 32.88
C PRO A 205 5.03 26.37 31.35
N LEU A 206 6.12 26.97 30.94
CA LEU A 206 6.70 26.81 29.62
C LEU A 206 7.59 25.58 29.63
N ILE A 207 7.30 24.60 28.76
CA ILE A 207 8.10 23.37 28.62
C ILE A 207 9.20 23.63 27.59
N ALA A 208 10.44 23.72 28.03
CA ALA A 208 11.60 23.97 27.20
C ALA A 208 12.46 22.70 27.09
N LYS A 209 12.74 22.26 25.87
CA LYS A 209 13.52 21.05 25.60
C LYS A 209 15.01 21.34 25.56
N PHE A 210 15.81 20.53 26.26
CA PHE A 210 17.26 20.64 26.25
C PHE A 210 17.77 20.52 24.80
N TYR A 211 18.67 21.41 24.43
CA TYR A 211 19.29 21.45 23.11
C TYR A 211 20.75 21.01 23.13
N GLY A 212 21.50 21.47 24.11
CA GLY A 212 22.94 21.32 24.24
C GLY A 212 23.60 22.60 24.67
N THR A 213 24.68 22.99 24.02
CA THR A 213 25.36 24.25 24.23
C THR A 213 24.95 25.29 23.17
N GLU A 214 25.49 26.49 23.27
CA GLU A 214 25.30 27.52 22.24
C GLU A 214 25.85 27.11 20.87
N LYS A 215 26.95 26.31 20.88
CA LYS A 215 27.69 25.96 19.69
C LYS A 215 27.19 24.65 19.03
N GLU A 216 26.68 23.72 19.82
CA GLU A 216 26.34 22.38 19.33
C GLU A 216 25.12 21.77 20.03
N LYS A 217 24.38 20.99 19.27
CA LYS A 217 23.32 20.14 19.80
C LYS A 217 23.95 18.92 20.48
N MET A 218 23.47 18.59 21.69
CA MET A 218 23.98 17.46 22.45
C MET A 218 22.92 16.38 22.63
N THR A 219 23.35 15.13 22.57
CA THR A 219 22.55 13.97 22.99
C THR A 219 23.00 13.56 24.38
N ILE A 220 22.06 13.30 25.27
CA ILE A 220 22.35 12.81 26.63
C ILE A 220 22.36 11.28 26.55
N GLU A 221 23.55 10.68 26.58
CA GLU A 221 23.76 9.26 26.23
C GLU A 221 23.61 8.32 27.44
N SER A 222 23.65 8.84 28.68
CA SER A 222 23.56 8.04 29.90
C SER A 222 22.98 8.81 31.06
N LYS A 223 22.62 8.09 32.11
CA LYS A 223 22.16 8.70 33.37
C LYS A 223 23.26 9.51 34.05
N GLU A 224 24.52 9.08 33.96
CA GLU A 224 25.68 9.80 34.49
C GLU A 224 25.87 11.14 33.77
N HIS A 225 25.72 11.15 32.44
CA HIS A 225 25.77 12.35 31.63
C HIS A 225 24.63 13.31 31.99
N LEU A 226 23.40 12.79 32.15
CA LEU A 226 22.26 13.59 32.65
C LEU A 226 22.54 14.22 34.02
N ASN A 227 23.02 13.43 34.99
CA ASN A 227 23.30 13.90 36.33
C ASN A 227 24.36 14.98 36.36
N LYS A 228 25.38 14.92 35.49
CA LYS A 228 26.38 15.98 35.33
C LYS A 228 25.74 17.28 34.83
N ILE A 229 24.87 17.18 33.80
CA ILE A 229 24.16 18.35 33.27
C ILE A 229 23.26 18.97 34.34
N LEU A 230 22.48 18.14 35.06
CA LEU A 230 21.61 18.63 36.14
C LEU A 230 22.37 19.34 37.24
N LYS A 231 23.56 18.79 37.62
CA LYS A 231 24.43 19.42 38.63
C LYS A 231 25.00 20.77 38.15
N GLU A 232 25.30 20.90 36.87
CA GLU A 232 25.79 22.15 36.30
C GLU A 232 24.67 23.17 36.03
N LEU A 233 23.41 22.73 36.02
CA LEU A 233 22.21 23.59 35.94
C LEU A 233 21.67 23.98 37.32
N ASP A 234 22.20 23.39 38.38
CA ASP A 234 21.78 23.74 39.75
C ASP A 234 22.13 25.20 40.08
N GLY A 235 21.12 26.00 40.44
CA GLY A 235 21.26 27.41 40.68
C GLY A 235 21.51 28.28 39.44
N ALA A 236 21.34 27.76 38.24
CA ALA A 236 21.48 28.54 37.00
C ALA A 236 20.29 29.50 36.82
N ASP A 237 20.57 30.71 36.37
CA ASP A 237 19.56 31.65 35.90
C ASP A 237 19.07 31.27 34.50
N TYR A 238 17.76 31.46 34.27
CA TYR A 238 17.12 31.16 32.97
C TYR A 238 16.73 32.46 32.29
N GLU A 239 17.29 32.70 31.11
CA GLU A 239 17.08 33.94 30.37
C GLU A 239 16.66 33.62 28.93
N VAL A 240 15.74 34.39 28.36
CA VAL A 240 15.41 34.33 26.95
C VAL A 240 16.56 34.93 26.15
N SER A 241 17.32 34.11 25.44
CA SER A 241 18.48 34.55 24.65
C SER A 241 18.15 34.93 23.21
N GLU A 242 17.11 34.38 22.65
CA GLU A 242 16.67 34.66 21.26
C GLU A 242 15.19 34.31 21.06
N ILE A 243 14.45 35.22 20.44
CA ILE A 243 13.08 34.92 19.94
C ILE A 243 13.07 35.11 18.42
N LYS A 244 12.82 34.04 17.71
CA LYS A 244 12.74 34.02 16.25
C LYS A 244 11.31 33.76 15.77
N LYS A 245 10.72 34.78 15.16
CA LYS A 245 9.41 34.66 14.50
C LYS A 245 9.61 34.45 12.99
N GLY A 246 8.84 33.57 12.42
CA GLY A 246 8.93 33.28 10.99
C GLY A 246 7.62 32.73 10.46
N GLU A 247 7.60 32.50 9.16
CA GLU A 247 6.48 31.89 8.46
C GLU A 247 6.94 30.59 7.81
N ARG A 248 6.12 29.56 7.90
CA ARG A 248 6.34 28.29 7.21
C ARG A 248 5.12 27.98 6.37
N THR A 249 5.34 27.69 5.08
CA THR A 249 4.28 27.22 4.19
C THR A 249 4.34 25.71 4.01
N LYS A 250 3.18 25.06 4.04
CA LYS A 250 3.02 23.65 3.68
C LYS A 250 2.27 23.56 2.35
N LYS A 251 2.97 23.06 1.32
CA LYS A 251 2.38 22.89 -0.01
C LYS A 251 1.31 21.81 -0.01
N ALA A 252 0.25 22.02 -0.79
CA ALA A 252 -0.76 20.99 -1.02
C ALA A 252 -0.15 19.75 -1.71
N PRO A 253 -0.59 18.54 -1.42
CA PRO A 253 -0.09 17.34 -2.08
C PRO A 253 -0.56 17.26 -3.53
N VAL A 254 0.21 16.57 -4.39
CA VAL A 254 -0.17 16.32 -5.79
C VAL A 254 -1.33 15.32 -5.88
N PRO A 255 -2.07 15.26 -7.00
CA PRO A 255 -3.09 14.24 -7.24
C PRO A 255 -2.50 12.84 -7.13
N PHE A 256 -3.34 11.83 -6.91
CA PHE A 256 -2.89 10.46 -6.71
C PHE A 256 -2.32 9.82 -7.98
N THR A 257 -1.18 9.14 -7.81
CA THR A 257 -0.74 8.03 -8.63
C THR A 257 -1.28 6.71 -8.06
N THR A 258 -1.10 5.60 -8.78
CA THR A 258 -1.45 4.25 -8.25
C THR A 258 -0.77 3.97 -6.93
N SER A 259 0.52 4.25 -6.82
CA SER A 259 1.33 4.00 -5.62
C SER A 259 0.84 4.84 -4.45
N THR A 260 0.72 6.16 -4.63
CA THR A 260 0.29 7.07 -3.55
C THR A 260 -1.15 6.82 -3.11
N LEU A 261 -2.04 6.39 -4.03
CA LEU A 261 -3.39 5.96 -3.67
C LEU A 261 -3.39 4.70 -2.80
N GLN A 262 -2.57 3.71 -3.14
CA GLN A 262 -2.44 2.49 -2.34
C GLN A 262 -1.89 2.79 -0.95
N GLN A 263 -0.88 3.65 -0.85
CA GLN A 263 -0.28 4.06 0.42
C GLN A 263 -1.29 4.77 1.31
N GLU A 264 -1.98 5.77 0.78
CA GLU A 264 -2.90 6.57 1.57
C GLU A 264 -4.19 5.82 1.92
N ALA A 265 -4.71 4.99 1.01
CA ALA A 265 -5.85 4.12 1.31
C ALA A 265 -5.52 3.07 2.40
N SER A 266 -4.29 2.58 2.45
CA SER A 266 -3.84 1.70 3.53
C SER A 266 -3.78 2.42 4.87
N LYS A 267 -3.24 3.65 4.91
CA LYS A 267 -3.11 4.46 6.13
C LYS A 267 -4.47 4.95 6.63
N ALA A 268 -5.25 5.63 5.78
CA ALA A 268 -6.49 6.32 6.13
C ALA A 268 -7.70 5.38 6.24
N LEU A 269 -7.78 4.38 5.35
CA LEU A 269 -8.97 3.52 5.21
C LEU A 269 -8.74 2.11 5.74
N ASN A 270 -7.50 1.73 6.03
CA ASN A 270 -7.08 0.38 6.37
C ASN A 270 -7.43 -0.64 5.26
N PHE A 271 -7.23 -0.25 4.00
CA PHE A 271 -7.44 -1.10 2.84
C PHE A 271 -6.13 -1.79 2.45
N ALA A 272 -6.20 -3.09 2.11
CA ALA A 272 -5.12 -3.77 1.44
C ALA A 272 -4.94 -3.19 0.02
N THR A 273 -3.72 -3.25 -0.53
CA THR A 273 -3.42 -2.76 -1.88
C THR A 273 -4.32 -3.38 -2.94
N SER A 274 -4.53 -4.70 -2.89
CA SER A 274 -5.44 -5.41 -3.79
C SER A 274 -6.91 -4.97 -3.67
N LYS A 275 -7.37 -4.68 -2.43
CA LYS A 275 -8.72 -4.16 -2.19
C LYS A 275 -8.86 -2.76 -2.78
N THR A 276 -7.87 -1.90 -2.59
CA THR A 276 -7.84 -0.54 -3.14
C THR A 276 -7.97 -0.57 -4.66
N MET A 277 -7.14 -1.38 -5.34
CA MET A 277 -7.17 -1.48 -6.79
C MET A 277 -8.48 -2.07 -7.32
N ARG A 278 -9.05 -3.08 -6.65
CA ARG A 278 -10.35 -3.66 -7.03
C ARG A 278 -11.49 -2.64 -6.93
N ILE A 279 -11.51 -1.81 -5.90
CA ILE A 279 -12.53 -0.76 -5.73
C ILE A 279 -12.30 0.35 -6.74
N ALA A 280 -11.06 0.79 -6.95
CA ALA A 280 -10.72 1.79 -7.96
C ALA A 280 -11.14 1.34 -9.36
N GLN A 281 -10.95 0.06 -9.71
CA GLN A 281 -11.43 -0.52 -10.98
C GLN A 281 -12.94 -0.39 -11.14
N GLN A 282 -13.70 -0.64 -10.07
CA GLN A 282 -15.16 -0.48 -10.10
C GLN A 282 -15.58 0.99 -10.32
N LEU A 283 -14.91 1.92 -9.66
CA LEU A 283 -15.18 3.37 -9.81
C LEU A 283 -14.82 3.87 -11.21
N TYR A 284 -13.78 3.34 -11.82
CA TYR A 284 -13.36 3.66 -13.18
C TYR A 284 -14.31 3.06 -14.23
N GLU A 285 -14.62 1.76 -14.15
CA GLU A 285 -15.44 1.06 -15.15
C GLU A 285 -16.90 1.50 -15.14
N GLY A 286 -17.38 1.98 -13.99
CA GLY A 286 -18.69 2.56 -13.84
C GLY A 286 -19.49 2.02 -12.67
N VAL A 287 -20.15 2.94 -11.99
CA VAL A 287 -21.10 2.71 -10.91
C VAL A 287 -22.44 3.32 -11.27
N ASP A 288 -23.52 2.75 -10.72
CA ASP A 288 -24.86 3.30 -10.95
C ASP A 288 -25.06 4.55 -10.05
N VAL A 289 -25.08 5.73 -10.66
CA VAL A 289 -25.30 7.01 -9.99
C VAL A 289 -26.74 7.45 -10.19
N LYS A 290 -27.44 7.74 -9.09
CA LYS A 290 -28.83 8.20 -9.11
C LYS A 290 -28.98 9.43 -10.03
N GLY A 291 -29.89 9.37 -10.98
CA GLY A 291 -30.12 10.44 -11.96
C GLY A 291 -29.16 10.48 -13.15
N SER A 292 -28.01 9.80 -13.09
CA SER A 292 -27.01 9.77 -14.19
C SER A 292 -26.85 8.38 -14.83
N GLY A 293 -27.38 7.33 -14.19
CA GLY A 293 -27.19 5.96 -14.61
C GLY A 293 -25.77 5.45 -14.35
N THR A 294 -25.31 4.43 -15.11
CA THR A 294 -23.96 3.88 -14.93
C THR A 294 -22.93 4.78 -15.58
N VAL A 295 -21.96 5.28 -14.82
CA VAL A 295 -20.88 6.16 -15.29
C VAL A 295 -19.57 5.84 -14.56
N GLY A 296 -18.42 6.03 -15.23
CA GLY A 296 -17.11 6.06 -14.58
C GLY A 296 -16.95 7.37 -13.81
N ILE A 297 -16.60 7.26 -12.53
CA ILE A 297 -16.51 8.46 -11.66
C ILE A 297 -15.09 8.83 -11.28
N ILE A 298 -14.10 8.03 -11.67
CA ILE A 298 -12.67 8.37 -11.59
C ILE A 298 -11.99 8.10 -12.93
N THR A 299 -10.81 8.72 -13.12
CA THR A 299 -9.91 8.45 -14.24
C THR A 299 -9.24 7.08 -14.12
N TYR A 300 -8.51 6.68 -15.15
CA TYR A 300 -7.78 5.41 -15.20
C TYR A 300 -6.84 5.25 -13.99
N LEU A 301 -6.89 4.08 -13.36
CA LEU A 301 -6.32 3.86 -12.04
C LEU A 301 -4.86 3.35 -12.06
N ARG A 302 -4.34 2.90 -13.19
CA ARG A 302 -2.95 2.43 -13.32
C ARG A 302 -2.11 3.52 -13.96
N THR A 303 -1.60 4.42 -13.16
CA THR A 303 -0.82 5.58 -13.60
C THR A 303 0.25 5.95 -12.59
N ASP A 304 1.38 6.39 -13.08
CA ASP A 304 2.45 7.04 -12.33
C ASP A 304 2.47 8.57 -12.55
N SER A 305 1.56 9.06 -13.39
CA SER A 305 1.43 10.49 -13.70
C SER A 305 0.67 11.25 -12.62
N THR A 306 1.13 12.45 -12.32
CA THR A 306 0.42 13.45 -11.51
C THR A 306 -0.20 14.57 -12.36
N ARG A 307 -0.11 14.46 -13.69
CA ARG A 307 -0.68 15.38 -14.65
C ARG A 307 -2.21 15.32 -14.64
N ILE A 308 -2.87 16.41 -14.91
CA ILE A 308 -4.31 16.47 -15.15
C ILE A 308 -4.57 17.23 -16.45
N SER A 309 -5.69 16.97 -17.12
CA SER A 309 -6.09 17.71 -18.32
C SER A 309 -6.39 19.17 -17.99
N GLU A 310 -6.22 20.04 -18.98
CA GLU A 310 -6.53 21.49 -18.85
C GLU A 310 -7.99 21.71 -18.47
N GLU A 311 -8.91 20.94 -19.06
CA GLU A 311 -10.33 20.99 -18.73
C GLU A 311 -10.58 20.66 -17.24
N ALA A 312 -9.96 19.59 -16.72
CA ALA A 312 -10.12 19.21 -15.32
C ALA A 312 -9.48 20.22 -14.37
N ASP A 313 -8.35 20.84 -14.77
CA ASP A 313 -7.70 21.91 -13.99
C ASP A 313 -8.61 23.16 -13.91
N ALA A 314 -9.16 23.60 -15.03
CA ALA A 314 -10.07 24.72 -15.06
C ALA A 314 -11.34 24.48 -14.22
N ASN A 315 -11.94 23.29 -14.36
CA ASN A 315 -13.15 22.92 -13.64
C ASN A 315 -12.94 22.88 -12.12
N VAL A 316 -11.82 22.30 -11.65
CA VAL A 316 -11.56 22.23 -10.21
C VAL A 316 -11.23 23.60 -9.61
N ARG A 317 -10.56 24.49 -10.36
CA ARG A 317 -10.28 25.87 -9.92
C ARG A 317 -11.56 26.69 -9.80
N SER A 318 -12.47 26.60 -10.79
CA SER A 318 -13.79 27.22 -10.70
C SER A 318 -14.56 26.72 -9.48
N TYR A 319 -14.59 25.40 -9.30
CA TYR A 319 -15.24 24.77 -8.14
C TYR A 319 -14.68 25.29 -6.81
N ILE A 320 -13.33 25.38 -6.66
CA ILE A 320 -12.71 25.90 -5.46
C ILE A 320 -13.11 27.37 -5.23
N GLY A 321 -13.05 28.19 -6.27
CA GLY A 321 -13.43 29.61 -6.19
C GLY A 321 -14.87 29.80 -5.75
N GLU A 322 -15.79 29.01 -6.29
CA GLU A 322 -17.22 29.08 -5.98
C GLU A 322 -17.56 28.56 -4.57
N GLN A 323 -16.93 27.47 -4.12
CA GLN A 323 -17.29 26.80 -2.87
C GLN A 323 -16.50 27.29 -1.66
N TYR A 324 -15.25 27.75 -1.83
CA TYR A 324 -14.35 28.11 -0.73
C TYR A 324 -13.83 29.55 -0.82
N GLY A 325 -13.99 30.17 -1.95
CA GLY A 325 -13.52 31.54 -2.22
C GLY A 325 -12.22 31.59 -3.04
N SER A 326 -12.02 32.66 -3.77
CA SER A 326 -10.88 32.86 -4.68
C SER A 326 -9.52 32.83 -3.99
N GLN A 327 -9.45 33.19 -2.71
CA GLN A 327 -8.24 33.15 -1.89
C GLN A 327 -7.71 31.74 -1.67
N TYR A 328 -8.54 30.70 -1.89
CA TYR A 328 -8.11 29.30 -1.79
C TYR A 328 -7.62 28.70 -3.10
N VAL A 329 -7.79 29.40 -4.23
CA VAL A 329 -7.36 28.90 -5.54
C VAL A 329 -5.86 29.11 -5.72
N ALA A 330 -5.10 28.03 -5.91
CA ALA A 330 -3.66 28.15 -6.15
C ALA A 330 -3.37 28.87 -7.47
N ALA A 331 -2.29 29.64 -7.55
CA ALA A 331 -1.86 30.31 -8.77
C ALA A 331 -1.58 29.32 -9.90
N GLU A 332 -1.83 29.70 -11.15
CA GLU A 332 -1.48 28.91 -12.32
C GLU A 332 0.04 28.70 -12.40
N GLY A 333 0.46 27.50 -12.79
CA GLY A 333 1.88 27.16 -12.97
C GLY A 333 2.64 26.83 -11.69
N ALA A 334 2.01 26.82 -10.50
CA ALA A 334 2.67 26.48 -9.23
C ALA A 334 3.25 25.05 -9.19
N ARG A 335 2.98 24.21 -10.17
CA ARG A 335 3.47 22.84 -10.28
C ARG A 335 3.66 22.37 -11.71
N LYS A 336 4.72 22.81 -12.36
CA LYS A 336 5.32 21.99 -13.42
C LYS A 336 5.87 20.74 -12.72
N SER A 337 5.33 19.55 -13.05
CA SER A 337 5.92 18.29 -12.62
C SER A 337 7.38 18.28 -13.08
N GLY A 338 8.27 17.89 -12.16
CA GLY A 338 9.67 17.67 -12.51
C GLY A 338 9.77 16.72 -13.71
N SER A 339 10.82 16.88 -14.48
CA SER A 339 11.13 16.21 -15.74
C SER A 339 11.37 14.70 -15.64
N GLN A 340 10.54 13.95 -14.92
CA GLN A 340 10.51 12.51 -15.12
C GLN A 340 9.74 12.22 -16.39
N LYS A 341 10.36 11.45 -17.30
CA LYS A 341 9.79 10.95 -18.54
C LYS A 341 8.53 10.14 -18.23
N ILE A 342 7.41 10.83 -18.20
CA ILE A 342 6.09 10.26 -17.99
C ILE A 342 5.63 9.77 -19.36
N GLN A 343 5.02 8.60 -19.41
CA GLN A 343 4.20 8.25 -20.58
C GLN A 343 3.15 9.33 -20.73
N ASP A 344 3.33 10.23 -21.68
CA ASP A 344 2.57 11.50 -21.84
C ASP A 344 1.06 11.33 -22.01
N ALA A 345 0.57 10.08 -22.17
CA ALA A 345 -0.83 9.77 -22.38
C ALA A 345 -1.65 9.62 -21.09
N HIS A 346 -1.03 9.41 -19.91
CA HIS A 346 -1.75 9.13 -18.67
C HIS A 346 -1.98 10.39 -17.84
N GLU A 347 -3.15 10.44 -17.18
CA GLU A 347 -3.48 11.42 -16.17
C GLU A 347 -3.38 10.81 -14.75
N ALA A 348 -3.33 11.68 -13.74
CA ALA A 348 -3.48 11.31 -12.34
C ALA A 348 -4.87 10.69 -12.06
N ILE A 349 -4.98 9.95 -10.97
CA ILE A 349 -6.26 9.43 -10.49
C ILE A 349 -7.05 10.58 -9.87
N ARG A 350 -8.16 10.94 -10.50
CA ARG A 350 -9.03 12.05 -10.11
C ARG A 350 -10.51 11.74 -10.36
N PRO A 351 -11.45 12.49 -9.77
CA PRO A 351 -12.85 12.44 -10.20
C PRO A 351 -12.98 12.83 -11.67
N THR A 352 -13.88 12.18 -12.40
CA THR A 352 -14.22 12.56 -13.78
C THR A 352 -14.99 13.88 -13.83
N ASP A 353 -15.67 14.22 -12.73
CA ASP A 353 -16.46 15.43 -12.56
C ASP A 353 -16.36 15.87 -11.09
N VAL A 354 -15.70 17.00 -10.85
CA VAL A 354 -15.47 17.53 -9.49
C VAL A 354 -16.76 17.96 -8.80
N THR A 355 -17.79 18.31 -9.56
CA THR A 355 -19.09 18.72 -9.01
C THR A 355 -19.87 17.56 -8.40
N ARG A 356 -19.53 16.33 -8.74
CA ARG A 356 -20.04 15.11 -8.08
C ARG A 356 -19.38 14.93 -6.73
N THR A 357 -19.78 15.73 -5.77
CA THR A 357 -19.22 15.67 -4.42
C THR A 357 -19.46 14.32 -3.76
N PRO A 358 -18.63 13.90 -2.79
CA PRO A 358 -18.88 12.69 -2.03
C PRO A 358 -20.27 12.65 -1.38
N ALA A 359 -20.76 13.78 -0.90
CA ALA A 359 -22.10 13.89 -0.31
C ALA A 359 -23.22 13.47 -1.28
N MET A 360 -23.14 13.92 -2.52
CA MET A 360 -24.11 13.57 -3.58
C MET A 360 -24.08 12.11 -3.97
N LEU A 361 -22.93 11.44 -3.85
CA LEU A 361 -22.76 10.04 -4.25
C LEU A 361 -22.96 9.04 -3.11
N LYS A 362 -23.21 9.51 -1.90
CA LYS A 362 -23.29 8.67 -0.68
C LYS A 362 -24.30 7.52 -0.82
N ASP A 363 -25.47 7.79 -1.38
CA ASP A 363 -26.53 6.80 -1.52
C ASP A 363 -26.37 5.91 -2.77
N SER A 364 -25.47 6.27 -3.68
CA SER A 364 -25.18 5.52 -4.91
C SER A 364 -24.02 4.54 -4.75
N LEU A 365 -23.17 4.71 -3.74
CA LEU A 365 -21.93 3.97 -3.55
C LEU A 365 -22.01 3.05 -2.34
N SER A 366 -21.40 1.88 -2.45
CA SER A 366 -21.14 1.06 -1.26
C SER A 366 -20.22 1.80 -0.29
N ARG A 367 -20.23 1.41 0.99
CA ARG A 367 -19.39 2.05 2.01
C ARG A 367 -17.91 2.16 1.63
N ASP A 368 -17.35 1.10 1.05
CA ASP A 368 -15.93 1.07 0.66
C ASP A 368 -15.67 1.93 -0.59
N GLN A 369 -16.57 1.89 -1.58
CA GLN A 369 -16.52 2.76 -2.76
C GLN A 369 -16.61 4.24 -2.37
N PHE A 370 -17.54 4.58 -1.49
CA PHE A 370 -17.69 5.93 -0.97
C PHE A 370 -16.42 6.43 -0.30
N ARG A 371 -15.83 5.63 0.61
CA ARG A 371 -14.62 6.03 1.32
C ARG A 371 -13.44 6.25 0.38
N LEU A 372 -13.24 5.38 -0.60
CA LEU A 372 -12.16 5.51 -1.57
C LEU A 372 -12.40 6.71 -2.50
N TYR A 373 -13.63 6.90 -2.99
CA TYR A 373 -13.98 8.05 -3.82
C TYR A 373 -13.78 9.36 -3.06
N GLN A 374 -14.21 9.44 -1.80
CA GLN A 374 -14.03 10.61 -0.95
C GLN A 374 -12.54 10.95 -0.77
N LEU A 375 -11.68 9.95 -0.59
CA LEU A 375 -10.24 10.14 -0.49
C LEU A 375 -9.66 10.73 -1.78
N ILE A 376 -10.03 10.16 -2.93
CA ILE A 376 -9.58 10.62 -4.26
C ILE A 376 -10.06 12.05 -4.52
N TRP A 377 -11.34 12.31 -4.27
CA TRP A 377 -11.95 13.61 -4.49
C TRP A 377 -11.31 14.70 -3.64
N LYS A 378 -11.15 14.46 -2.34
CA LYS A 378 -10.52 15.43 -1.42
C LYS A 378 -9.07 15.73 -1.82
N ARG A 379 -8.29 14.72 -2.16
CA ARG A 379 -6.90 14.89 -2.61
C ARG A 379 -6.81 15.70 -3.89
N PHE A 380 -7.70 15.44 -4.85
CA PHE A 380 -7.75 16.16 -6.12
C PHE A 380 -8.06 17.63 -5.92
N VAL A 381 -9.12 17.96 -5.17
CA VAL A 381 -9.48 19.36 -4.88
C VAL A 381 -8.35 20.04 -4.12
N ALA A 382 -7.86 19.44 -3.04
CA ALA A 382 -6.74 19.96 -2.25
C ALA A 382 -5.51 20.27 -3.11
N SER A 383 -5.23 19.45 -4.12
CA SER A 383 -4.06 19.62 -5.00
C SER A 383 -4.04 20.93 -5.80
N ARG A 384 -5.17 21.61 -5.89
CA ARG A 384 -5.35 22.89 -6.59
C ARG A 384 -5.67 24.06 -5.65
N MET A 385 -5.57 23.80 -4.34
CA MET A 385 -5.74 24.83 -3.32
C MET A 385 -4.39 25.45 -2.92
N MET A 386 -4.46 26.65 -2.37
CA MET A 386 -3.33 27.37 -1.81
C MET A 386 -2.65 26.56 -0.70
N PRO A 387 -1.35 26.72 -0.51
CA PRO A 387 -0.63 26.15 0.63
C PRO A 387 -1.23 26.57 1.97
N ALA A 388 -1.06 25.74 2.98
CA ALA A 388 -1.31 26.14 4.37
C ALA A 388 -0.14 27.00 4.87
N VAL A 389 -0.47 28.05 5.62
CA VAL A 389 0.50 28.99 6.17
C VAL A 389 0.50 28.91 7.68
N TYR A 390 1.69 28.83 8.24
CA TYR A 390 1.93 28.75 9.68
C TYR A 390 2.82 29.90 10.11
N GLU A 391 2.41 30.61 11.14
CA GLU A 391 3.30 31.46 11.95
C GLU A 391 4.08 30.55 12.88
N THR A 392 5.39 30.65 12.87
CA THR A 392 6.29 29.87 13.74
C THR A 392 7.00 30.81 14.71
N THR A 393 7.08 30.39 15.96
CA THR A 393 7.89 31.06 16.98
C THR A 393 8.85 30.05 17.58
N SER A 394 10.12 30.37 17.55
CA SER A 394 11.19 29.62 18.22
C SER A 394 11.85 30.48 19.25
N VAL A 395 11.94 29.97 20.46
CA VAL A 395 12.56 30.65 21.60
C VAL A 395 13.75 29.83 22.06
N LYS A 396 14.90 30.45 22.19
CA LYS A 396 16.07 29.89 22.85
C LYS A 396 16.20 30.47 24.24
N ILE A 397 16.39 29.60 25.21
CA ILE A 397 16.56 29.95 26.62
C ILE A 397 17.96 29.56 27.05
N ALA A 398 18.71 30.49 27.57
CA ALA A 398 20.02 30.24 28.14
C ALA A 398 19.88 29.81 29.61
N ALA A 399 20.66 28.82 30.00
CA ALA A 399 20.82 28.37 31.38
C ALA A 399 22.33 28.05 31.60
N GLY A 400 23.08 28.99 32.10
CA GLY A 400 24.54 28.89 32.12
C GLY A 400 25.12 28.65 30.72
N LYS A 401 25.92 27.58 30.56
CA LYS A 401 26.48 27.21 29.26
C LYS A 401 25.50 26.48 28.36
N TYR A 402 24.37 26.03 28.90
CA TYR A 402 23.40 25.24 28.20
C TYR A 402 22.28 26.08 27.55
N ARG A 403 21.61 25.47 26.58
CA ARG A 403 20.49 26.08 25.86
C ARG A 403 19.30 25.11 25.85
N PHE A 404 18.12 25.67 26.02
CA PHE A 404 16.84 25.01 25.88
C PHE A 404 16.04 25.66 24.75
N ASN A 405 15.29 24.90 24.02
CA ASN A 405 14.50 25.36 22.89
C ASN A 405 13.01 25.12 23.11
N VAL A 406 12.23 26.13 22.76
CA VAL A 406 10.76 26.01 22.62
C VAL A 406 10.40 26.38 21.19
N ALA A 407 9.64 25.55 20.52
CA ALA A 407 9.12 25.87 19.20
C ALA A 407 7.61 25.66 19.18
N THR A 408 6.91 26.61 18.61
CA THR A 408 5.46 26.52 18.40
C THR A 408 5.11 26.97 16.99
N SER A 409 4.02 26.44 16.44
CA SER A 409 3.48 26.85 15.17
C SER A 409 1.97 26.98 15.26
N LYS A 410 1.44 28.04 14.67
CA LYS A 410 0.00 28.32 14.61
C LYS A 410 -0.41 28.48 13.14
N ILE A 411 -1.47 27.81 12.75
CA ILE A 411 -2.05 28.00 11.41
C ILE A 411 -2.65 29.40 11.33
N THR A 412 -2.18 30.20 10.39
CA THR A 412 -2.72 31.52 10.06
C THR A 412 -3.63 31.47 8.83
N PHE A 413 -3.36 30.48 7.92
CA PHE A 413 -4.20 30.20 6.78
C PHE A 413 -4.24 28.70 6.51
N GLU A 414 -5.43 28.10 6.53
CA GLU A 414 -5.59 26.65 6.39
C GLU A 414 -5.24 26.14 5.00
N GLY A 415 -5.48 26.93 3.95
CA GLY A 415 -5.23 26.51 2.59
C GLY A 415 -5.89 25.18 2.27
N PHE A 416 -5.16 24.24 1.66
CA PHE A 416 -5.67 22.91 1.31
C PHE A 416 -6.09 22.06 2.53
N ARG A 417 -5.61 22.37 3.72
CA ARG A 417 -5.95 21.62 4.95
C ARG A 417 -7.41 21.77 5.35
N LEU A 418 -8.10 22.78 4.84
CA LEU A 418 -9.55 22.93 5.00
C LEU A 418 -10.30 21.65 4.55
N ILE A 419 -9.78 20.94 3.54
CA ILE A 419 -10.45 19.77 2.94
C ILE A 419 -9.70 18.49 3.18
N TYR A 420 -8.36 18.53 3.20
CA TYR A 420 -7.53 17.34 3.15
C TYR A 420 -6.35 17.42 4.12
N THR A 421 -6.21 16.36 4.92
CA THR A 421 -5.05 16.12 5.78
C THR A 421 -4.61 14.67 5.55
N GLU A 422 -3.32 14.45 5.36
CA GLU A 422 -2.79 13.08 5.17
C GLU A 422 -2.92 12.27 6.46
N ALA A 423 -3.15 10.96 6.30
CA ALA A 423 -3.27 10.08 7.47
C ALA A 423 -1.92 9.96 8.19
N GLY A 424 -1.94 10.18 9.50
CA GLY A 424 -0.76 10.16 10.36
C GLY A 424 -0.11 11.54 10.54
N GLU A 425 -0.61 12.59 9.91
CA GLU A 425 -0.24 13.95 10.32
C GLU A 425 -0.77 14.20 11.72
N GLU A 426 0.11 14.67 12.59
CA GLU A 426 -0.27 15.14 13.92
C GLU A 426 -1.31 16.25 13.74
N LYS A 427 -2.38 16.17 14.52
CA LYS A 427 -3.26 17.31 14.69
C LYS A 427 -2.38 18.40 15.30
N ASP A 428 -2.35 19.56 14.63
CA ASP A 428 -1.61 20.69 15.15
C ASP A 428 -1.88 20.80 16.65
N GLU A 429 -0.84 20.53 17.43
CA GLU A 429 -0.92 20.78 18.86
C GLU A 429 -1.33 22.25 18.98
N LYS A 430 -2.33 22.50 19.83
CA LYS A 430 -2.68 23.85 20.21
C LYS A 430 -1.42 24.41 20.84
N GLY A 431 -0.63 25.12 20.03
CA GLY A 431 0.69 25.58 20.41
C GLY A 431 0.58 26.26 21.77
N VAL A 432 1.54 25.96 22.63
CA VAL A 432 1.69 26.72 23.88
C VAL A 432 1.71 28.20 23.48
N LEU A 433 0.74 28.97 23.96
CA LEU A 433 0.65 30.38 23.64
C LEU A 433 1.85 31.07 24.27
N LEU A 434 2.89 31.35 23.46
CA LEU A 434 4.02 32.17 23.82
C LEU A 434 3.62 33.68 23.79
N LYS A 435 2.37 33.97 24.16
CA LYS A 435 1.89 35.34 24.25
C LYS A 435 2.52 35.99 25.47
N GLY A 436 3.22 37.08 25.26
CA GLY A 436 3.81 37.84 26.33
C GLY A 436 5.24 37.46 26.67
N LEU A 437 5.85 36.46 26.02
CA LEU A 437 7.27 36.17 26.18
C LEU A 437 8.10 37.13 25.32
N ASP A 438 9.00 37.86 25.95
CA ASP A 438 10.01 38.72 25.30
C ASP A 438 11.41 38.44 25.87
N GLU A 439 12.42 39.12 25.36
CA GLU A 439 13.81 38.98 25.81
C GLU A 439 14.06 39.44 27.25
N ASN A 440 13.11 40.15 27.87
CA ASN A 440 13.17 40.61 29.26
C ASN A 440 12.27 39.77 30.20
N SER A 441 11.67 38.68 29.68
CA SER A 441 10.78 37.86 30.48
C SER A 441 11.54 37.16 31.61
N GLU A 442 11.09 37.33 32.86
CA GLU A 442 11.64 36.64 34.03
C GLU A 442 11.16 35.18 34.01
N LEU A 443 12.11 34.24 33.94
CA LEU A 443 11.89 32.80 33.96
C LEU A 443 12.43 32.23 35.29
N SER A 444 11.67 31.32 35.88
CA SER A 444 12.14 30.55 37.03
C SER A 444 11.88 29.05 36.79
N LEU A 445 12.86 28.22 37.10
CA LEU A 445 12.72 26.78 37.00
C LEU A 445 11.73 26.31 38.08
N GLU A 446 10.70 25.56 37.64
CA GLU A 446 9.80 24.85 38.53
C GLU A 446 10.33 23.44 38.80
N GLN A 447 10.59 22.68 37.74
CA GLN A 447 11.16 21.33 37.82
C GLN A 447 11.78 20.91 36.49
N PHE A 448 12.58 19.85 36.56
CA PHE A 448 13.01 19.12 35.38
C PHE A 448 12.20 17.84 35.18
N ASP A 449 11.77 17.56 33.93
CA ASP A 449 11.21 16.28 33.51
C ASP A 449 12.25 15.56 32.65
N SER A 450 12.85 14.50 33.20
CA SER A 450 13.83 13.69 32.49
C SER A 450 13.28 12.31 32.20
N LYS A 451 13.48 11.82 30.96
CA LYS A 451 12.98 10.52 30.54
C LYS A 451 14.08 9.72 29.85
N GLN A 452 14.20 8.45 30.26
CA GLN A 452 15.03 7.47 29.60
C GLN A 452 14.33 6.96 28.34
N HIS A 453 15.09 6.82 27.28
CA HIS A 453 14.66 6.26 26.02
C HIS A 453 15.71 5.29 25.49
N PHE A 454 15.27 4.40 24.60
CA PHE A 454 16.14 3.58 23.79
C PHE A 454 15.80 3.79 22.33
N THR A 455 16.81 3.82 21.47
CA THR A 455 16.59 3.82 20.02
C THR A 455 15.75 2.60 19.64
N GLN A 456 14.91 2.73 18.61
CA GLN A 456 14.02 1.66 18.17
C GLN A 456 14.52 1.10 16.84
N PRO A 457 14.38 -0.20 16.59
CA PRO A 457 14.69 -0.78 15.30
C PRO A 457 13.85 -0.14 14.19
N PRO A 458 14.27 -0.23 12.93
CA PRO A 458 13.43 0.16 11.81
C PRO A 458 12.11 -0.62 11.85
N ALA A 459 11.02 0.00 11.42
CA ALA A 459 9.72 -0.65 11.42
C ALA A 459 9.66 -1.75 10.35
N HIS A 460 8.96 -2.85 10.66
CA HIS A 460 8.61 -3.86 9.66
C HIS A 460 7.89 -3.22 8.46
N TYR A 461 8.05 -3.80 7.29
CA TYR A 461 7.28 -3.36 6.14
C TYR A 461 5.79 -3.59 6.33
N THR A 462 5.01 -2.63 5.86
CA THR A 462 3.57 -2.79 5.59
C THR A 462 3.38 -2.87 4.07
N GLU A 463 2.20 -3.29 3.59
CA GLU A 463 1.92 -3.22 2.15
C GLU A 463 2.18 -1.81 1.59
N ALA A 464 1.81 -0.76 2.33
CA ALA A 464 1.99 0.63 1.93
C ALA A 464 3.46 1.05 1.85
N SER A 465 4.26 0.73 2.87
CA SER A 465 5.70 1.08 2.86
C SER A 465 6.47 0.26 1.83
N LEU A 466 6.08 -1.01 1.60
CA LEU A 466 6.69 -1.83 0.55
C LEU A 466 6.39 -1.27 -0.85
N VAL A 467 5.14 -0.84 -1.13
CA VAL A 467 4.80 -0.17 -2.40
C VAL A 467 5.65 1.09 -2.59
N LYS A 468 5.79 1.90 -1.53
CA LYS A 468 6.62 3.10 -1.57
C LYS A 468 8.08 2.78 -1.90
N THR A 469 8.67 1.80 -1.21
CA THR A 469 10.06 1.38 -1.45
C THR A 469 10.26 0.82 -2.87
N LEU A 470 9.34 -0.01 -3.35
CA LEU A 470 9.40 -0.53 -4.73
C LEU A 470 9.36 0.59 -5.76
N GLU A 471 8.49 1.60 -5.57
CA GLU A 471 8.41 2.78 -6.45
C GLU A 471 9.71 3.59 -6.41
N GLU A 472 10.23 3.90 -5.22
CA GLU A 472 11.48 4.67 -5.03
C GLU A 472 12.69 3.99 -5.66
N LEU A 473 12.74 2.66 -5.62
CA LEU A 473 13.79 1.85 -6.23
C LEU A 473 13.56 1.58 -7.73
N GLY A 474 12.43 2.02 -8.30
CA GLY A 474 12.09 1.77 -9.71
C GLY A 474 11.69 0.33 -10.04
N ILE A 475 11.33 -0.47 -9.03
CA ILE A 475 10.99 -1.89 -9.14
C ILE A 475 9.48 -2.07 -9.31
N GLY A 476 9.10 -2.73 -10.39
CA GLY A 476 7.68 -2.86 -10.74
C GLY A 476 7.08 -1.58 -11.34
N ARG A 477 5.79 -1.62 -11.60
CA ARG A 477 5.02 -0.52 -12.22
C ARG A 477 3.61 -0.53 -11.62
N PRO A 478 2.77 0.48 -11.88
CA PRO A 478 1.39 0.56 -11.36
C PRO A 478 0.57 -0.73 -11.50
N SER A 479 0.79 -1.50 -12.55
CA SER A 479 0.11 -2.78 -12.79
C SER A 479 0.62 -3.94 -11.91
N THR A 480 1.82 -3.86 -11.32
CA THR A 480 2.48 -4.99 -10.65
C THR A 480 2.60 -4.88 -9.14
N TYR A 481 2.51 -3.68 -8.52
CA TYR A 481 2.67 -3.51 -7.08
C TYR A 481 1.73 -4.40 -6.26
N ALA A 482 0.42 -4.22 -6.40
CA ALA A 482 -0.56 -4.98 -5.65
C ALA A 482 -0.55 -6.49 -5.99
N PRO A 483 -0.42 -6.93 -7.27
CA PRO A 483 -0.26 -8.34 -7.60
C PRO A 483 0.96 -8.99 -6.97
N THR A 484 2.13 -8.33 -6.96
CA THR A 484 3.37 -8.85 -6.36
C THR A 484 3.20 -9.07 -4.86
N ILE A 485 2.70 -8.08 -4.13
CA ILE A 485 2.46 -8.19 -2.69
C ILE A 485 1.45 -9.30 -2.38
N THR A 486 0.36 -9.35 -3.14
CA THR A 486 -0.65 -10.40 -2.99
C THR A 486 -0.05 -11.79 -3.25
N LEU A 487 0.85 -11.90 -4.24
CA LEU A 487 1.47 -13.16 -4.61
C LEU A 487 2.39 -13.69 -3.51
N ILE A 488 3.31 -12.87 -2.96
CA ILE A 488 4.22 -13.31 -1.90
C ILE A 488 3.47 -13.70 -0.61
N ILE A 489 2.38 -13.04 -0.29
CA ILE A 489 1.49 -13.40 0.82
C ILE A 489 0.77 -14.73 0.53
N ASN A 490 0.18 -14.88 -0.67
CA ASN A 490 -0.54 -16.09 -1.05
C ASN A 490 0.39 -17.32 -1.16
N ARG A 491 1.65 -17.13 -1.55
CA ARG A 491 2.70 -18.18 -1.56
C ARG A 491 3.23 -18.48 -0.16
N ARG A 492 2.82 -17.70 0.84
CA ARG A 492 3.27 -17.83 2.23
C ARG A 492 4.77 -17.62 2.40
N TYR A 493 5.37 -16.85 1.54
CA TYR A 493 6.74 -16.36 1.74
C TYR A 493 6.76 -15.29 2.81
N VAL A 494 5.66 -14.56 2.92
CA VAL A 494 5.44 -13.49 3.89
C VAL A 494 4.12 -13.72 4.61
N ALA A 495 4.13 -13.59 5.92
CA ALA A 495 2.94 -13.53 6.75
C ALA A 495 2.53 -12.07 6.98
N LYS A 496 1.24 -11.83 7.06
CA LYS A 496 0.70 -10.51 7.41
C LYS A 496 0.00 -10.57 8.75
N GLU A 497 0.56 -9.87 9.74
CA GLU A 497 -0.02 -9.73 11.06
C GLU A 497 -0.33 -8.28 11.35
N ASN A 498 -1.55 -7.99 11.73
CA ASN A 498 -2.08 -6.62 11.83
C ASN A 498 -1.92 -5.85 10.51
N LYS A 499 -0.89 -5.06 10.34
CA LYS A 499 -0.53 -4.35 9.09
C LYS A 499 0.86 -4.71 8.60
N ASN A 500 1.66 -5.34 9.46
CA ASN A 500 3.07 -5.64 9.22
C ASN A 500 3.21 -6.93 8.40
N LEU A 501 4.26 -6.96 7.62
CA LEU A 501 4.70 -8.10 6.83
C LEU A 501 5.92 -8.69 7.51
N TYR A 502 5.88 -10.00 7.76
CA TYR A 502 6.95 -10.76 8.41
C TYR A 502 7.44 -11.83 7.45
N MET A 503 8.74 -12.06 7.42
CA MET A 503 9.30 -13.19 6.70
C MET A 503 8.83 -14.50 7.36
N THR A 504 8.52 -15.51 6.56
CA THR A 504 8.27 -16.85 7.05
C THR A 504 9.50 -17.72 6.83
N GLU A 505 9.64 -18.82 7.55
CA GLU A 505 10.70 -19.81 7.31
C GLU A 505 10.75 -20.27 5.84
N LEU A 506 9.59 -20.53 5.23
CA LEU A 506 9.51 -20.86 3.81
C LEU A 506 10.02 -19.71 2.93
N GLY A 507 9.70 -18.47 3.31
CA GLY A 507 10.18 -17.27 2.61
C GLY A 507 11.69 -17.13 2.70
N GLU A 508 12.27 -17.37 3.87
CA GLU A 508 13.73 -17.35 4.10
C GLU A 508 14.44 -18.39 3.24
N VAL A 509 13.96 -19.64 3.25
CA VAL A 509 14.52 -20.71 2.42
C VAL A 509 14.50 -20.33 0.94
N VAL A 510 13.37 -19.83 0.43
CA VAL A 510 13.25 -19.41 -0.98
C VAL A 510 14.17 -18.22 -1.26
N ASN A 511 14.21 -17.22 -0.36
CA ASN A 511 15.08 -16.06 -0.50
C ASN A 511 16.56 -16.45 -0.53
N ASN A 512 17.00 -17.32 0.36
CA ASN A 512 18.37 -17.81 0.44
C ASN A 512 18.78 -18.57 -0.83
N ILE A 513 17.91 -19.44 -1.35
CA ILE A 513 18.16 -20.11 -2.65
C ILE A 513 18.28 -19.06 -3.76
N MET A 514 17.40 -18.07 -3.81
CA MET A 514 17.44 -17.03 -4.84
C MET A 514 18.70 -16.16 -4.73
N MET A 515 19.11 -15.80 -3.51
CA MET A 515 20.32 -15.01 -3.26
C MET A 515 21.59 -15.76 -3.65
N HIS A 516 21.65 -17.06 -3.36
CA HIS A 516 22.82 -17.88 -3.61
C HIS A 516 22.94 -18.28 -5.08
N SER A 517 21.85 -18.79 -5.67
CA SER A 517 21.89 -19.37 -7.02
C SER A 517 21.52 -18.39 -8.13
N PHE A 518 20.80 -17.31 -7.83
CA PHE A 518 20.29 -16.34 -8.80
C PHE A 518 20.50 -14.89 -8.34
N PRO A 519 21.73 -14.50 -7.94
CA PRO A 519 21.96 -13.18 -7.35
C PRO A 519 21.57 -12.02 -8.28
N SER A 520 21.76 -12.15 -9.59
CA SER A 520 21.35 -11.13 -10.57
C SER A 520 19.81 -10.93 -10.62
N ILE A 521 19.03 -12.00 -10.45
CA ILE A 521 17.54 -11.93 -10.47
C ILE A 521 17.01 -11.15 -9.28
N VAL A 522 17.67 -11.25 -8.12
CA VAL A 522 17.28 -10.56 -6.88
C VAL A 522 18.03 -9.25 -6.67
N ASP A 523 18.88 -8.85 -7.61
CA ASP A 523 19.54 -7.55 -7.56
C ASP A 523 18.55 -6.42 -7.86
N VAL A 524 18.56 -5.42 -6.99
CA VAL A 524 17.65 -4.25 -7.05
C VAL A 524 17.95 -3.42 -8.31
N SER A 525 19.22 -3.14 -8.56
CA SER A 525 19.66 -2.30 -9.67
C SER A 525 19.40 -2.98 -11.01
N PHE A 526 19.66 -4.28 -11.10
CA PHE A 526 19.37 -5.09 -12.29
C PHE A 526 17.88 -5.07 -12.62
N THR A 527 17.01 -5.30 -11.62
CA THR A 527 15.57 -5.31 -11.83
C THR A 527 15.02 -3.93 -12.20
N ALA A 528 15.52 -2.85 -11.59
CA ALA A 528 15.16 -1.49 -11.95
C ALA A 528 15.60 -1.14 -13.38
N ASN A 529 16.82 -1.52 -13.79
CA ASN A 529 17.31 -1.34 -15.16
C ASN A 529 16.45 -2.12 -16.17
N MET A 530 16.06 -3.35 -15.84
CA MET A 530 15.16 -4.15 -16.68
C MET A 530 13.81 -3.47 -16.89
N GLU A 531 13.22 -2.89 -15.83
CA GLU A 531 11.98 -2.11 -15.95
C GLU A 531 12.15 -0.87 -16.84
N SER A 532 13.31 -0.21 -16.76
CA SER A 532 13.65 0.93 -17.64
C SER A 532 13.85 0.50 -19.09
N LEU A 533 14.45 -0.65 -19.35
CA LEU A 533 14.56 -1.21 -20.70
C LEU A 533 13.19 -1.55 -21.30
N LEU A 534 12.27 -2.10 -20.50
CA LEU A 534 10.90 -2.37 -20.93
C LEU A 534 10.11 -1.09 -21.24
N ASP A 535 10.38 0.01 -20.52
CA ASP A 535 9.82 1.32 -20.86
C ASP A 535 10.46 1.86 -22.16
N GLY A 536 11.75 1.64 -22.38
CA GLY A 536 12.44 1.95 -23.63
C GLY A 536 11.86 1.21 -24.85
N VAL A 537 11.38 -0.03 -24.66
CA VAL A 537 10.63 -0.74 -25.73
C VAL A 537 9.32 -0.02 -26.03
N ALA A 538 8.55 0.38 -25.00
CA ALA A 538 7.30 1.11 -25.19
C ALA A 538 7.49 2.48 -25.88
N GLU A 539 8.69 3.04 -25.81
CA GLU A 539 9.09 4.28 -26.51
C GLU A 539 9.68 4.04 -27.91
N GLY A 540 9.74 2.79 -28.38
CA GLY A 540 10.34 2.41 -29.66
C GLY A 540 11.87 2.53 -29.73
N LYS A 541 12.54 2.69 -28.58
CA LYS A 541 14.00 2.89 -28.50
C LYS A 541 14.82 1.61 -28.40
N VAL A 542 14.20 0.53 -27.93
CA VAL A 542 14.84 -0.75 -27.65
C VAL A 542 14.05 -1.87 -28.34
N ARG A 543 14.75 -2.75 -29.06
CA ARG A 543 14.13 -3.97 -29.60
C ARG A 543 13.92 -4.97 -28.48
N TRP A 544 12.69 -5.41 -28.27
CA TRP A 544 12.33 -6.26 -27.13
C TRP A 544 13.07 -7.61 -27.11
N LYS A 545 13.29 -8.22 -28.30
CA LYS A 545 13.99 -9.51 -28.40
C LYS A 545 15.43 -9.43 -27.91
N THR A 546 16.12 -8.30 -28.15
CA THR A 546 17.49 -8.08 -27.65
C THR A 546 17.59 -8.14 -26.12
N ILE A 547 16.54 -7.72 -25.41
CA ILE A 547 16.50 -7.85 -23.96
C ILE A 547 16.53 -9.33 -23.55
N ILE A 548 15.76 -10.18 -24.27
CA ILE A 548 15.69 -11.62 -23.98
C ILE A 548 17.00 -12.32 -24.39
N GLU A 549 17.54 -11.98 -25.54
CA GLU A 549 18.83 -12.49 -26.05
C GLU A 549 19.99 -12.27 -25.06
N ASN A 550 20.04 -11.10 -24.44
CA ASN A 550 21.07 -10.77 -23.45
C ASN A 550 20.83 -11.39 -22.07
N PHE A 551 19.59 -11.75 -21.76
CA PHE A 551 19.21 -12.22 -20.42
C PHE A 551 19.12 -13.76 -20.32
N TYR A 552 18.59 -14.43 -21.35
CA TYR A 552 18.25 -15.85 -21.27
C TYR A 552 19.47 -16.78 -21.10
N PRO A 553 20.61 -16.59 -21.79
CA PRO A 553 21.77 -17.47 -21.67
C PRO A 553 22.32 -17.51 -20.23
N ASP A 554 22.43 -16.37 -19.57
CA ASP A 554 22.91 -16.28 -18.19
C ASP A 554 21.94 -16.95 -17.21
N LEU A 555 20.64 -16.76 -17.42
CA LEU A 555 19.60 -17.45 -16.65
C LEU A 555 19.70 -18.96 -16.82
N ASP A 556 19.83 -19.45 -18.05
CA ASP A 556 19.88 -20.88 -18.33
C ASP A 556 21.12 -21.54 -17.71
N ALA A 557 22.27 -20.87 -17.81
CA ALA A 557 23.51 -21.31 -17.16
C ALA A 557 23.38 -21.35 -15.62
N ALA A 558 22.79 -20.31 -15.05
CA ALA A 558 22.55 -20.26 -13.59
C ALA A 558 21.58 -21.38 -13.12
N VAL A 559 20.52 -21.66 -13.90
CA VAL A 559 19.59 -22.75 -13.57
C VAL A 559 20.29 -24.11 -13.62
N LYS A 560 21.05 -24.40 -14.70
CA LYS A 560 21.80 -25.67 -14.82
C LYS A 560 22.77 -25.87 -13.65
N LYS A 561 23.52 -24.82 -13.30
CA LYS A 561 24.40 -24.86 -12.13
C LYS A 561 23.63 -25.14 -10.84
N ALA A 562 22.51 -24.45 -10.63
CA ALA A 562 21.69 -24.64 -9.46
C ALA A 562 21.01 -26.02 -9.37
N GLU A 563 20.68 -26.64 -10.51
CA GLU A 563 20.16 -28.03 -10.56
C GLU A 563 21.17 -29.03 -10.02
N GLU A 564 22.48 -28.82 -10.26
CA GLU A 564 23.58 -29.66 -9.81
C GLU A 564 23.98 -29.40 -8.36
N GLU A 565 24.07 -28.13 -7.94
CA GLU A 565 24.65 -27.73 -6.66
C GLU A 565 23.65 -27.69 -5.51
N LEU A 566 22.34 -27.44 -5.76
CA LEU A 566 21.36 -27.34 -4.70
C LEU A 566 20.97 -28.71 -4.12
N GLU A 567 21.08 -28.82 -2.81
CA GLU A 567 20.53 -29.97 -2.06
C GLU A 567 19.04 -29.80 -1.79
N GLU A 568 18.34 -30.90 -1.47
CA GLU A 568 16.95 -30.85 -1.03
C GLU A 568 16.86 -30.21 0.38
N VAL A 569 16.08 -29.15 0.45
CA VAL A 569 15.79 -28.48 1.74
C VAL A 569 14.48 -29.00 2.30
N LYS A 570 14.55 -29.74 3.40
CA LYS A 570 13.37 -30.16 4.15
C LYS A 570 13.04 -29.07 5.18
N ILE A 571 11.87 -28.48 5.03
CA ILE A 571 11.32 -27.58 6.05
C ILE A 571 10.67 -28.46 7.08
N GLU A 572 11.25 -28.48 8.29
CA GLU A 572 10.67 -29.18 9.43
C GLU A 572 9.42 -28.45 9.90
N ASP A 573 8.35 -29.21 10.14
CA ASP A 573 7.14 -28.60 10.69
C ASP A 573 7.35 -28.29 12.17
N GLU A 574 6.94 -27.11 12.61
CA GLU A 574 6.98 -26.72 14.03
C GLU A 574 6.10 -27.67 14.86
N VAL A 575 6.74 -28.54 15.65
CA VAL A 575 6.05 -29.54 16.49
C VAL A 575 5.50 -28.85 17.73
N THR A 576 4.25 -29.18 18.08
CA THR A 576 3.59 -28.66 19.29
C THR A 576 3.38 -29.73 20.34
N ASP A 577 3.10 -29.32 21.56
CA ASP A 577 2.74 -30.21 22.66
C ASP A 577 1.32 -30.78 22.54
N VAL A 578 0.56 -30.37 21.49
CA VAL A 578 -0.81 -30.82 21.28
C VAL A 578 -0.81 -32.20 20.64
N ILE A 579 -1.36 -33.17 21.34
CA ILE A 579 -1.44 -34.57 20.89
C ILE A 579 -2.67 -34.74 19.95
N CYS A 580 -2.46 -35.48 18.88
CA CYS A 580 -3.51 -35.90 17.97
C CYS A 580 -4.38 -36.98 18.66
N GLU A 581 -5.67 -36.74 18.79
CA GLU A 581 -6.63 -37.64 19.45
C GLU A 581 -6.85 -38.95 18.67
N GLU A 582 -6.56 -38.95 17.35
CA GLU A 582 -6.77 -40.13 16.50
C GLU A 582 -5.56 -41.09 16.50
N CYS A 583 -4.32 -40.58 16.59
CA CYS A 583 -3.12 -41.41 16.43
C CYS A 583 -2.02 -41.16 17.47
N GLY A 584 -2.22 -40.28 18.45
CA GLY A 584 -1.29 -40.06 19.56
C GLY A 584 -0.01 -39.26 19.19
N ARG A 585 0.21 -38.86 17.95
CA ARG A 585 1.39 -38.08 17.56
C ARG A 585 1.22 -36.60 17.94
N ASN A 586 2.32 -35.93 18.24
CA ASN A 586 2.31 -34.49 18.45
C ASN A 586 1.88 -33.78 17.13
N MET A 587 0.94 -32.87 17.25
CA MET A 587 0.48 -32.11 16.10
C MET A 587 1.49 -31.01 15.72
N VAL A 588 1.55 -30.68 14.45
CA VAL A 588 2.46 -29.68 13.91
C VAL A 588 1.68 -28.46 13.42
N ILE A 589 2.30 -27.28 13.50
CA ILE A 589 1.72 -26.05 12.99
C ILE A 589 1.82 -26.06 11.46
N LYS A 590 0.69 -25.96 10.80
CA LYS A 590 0.59 -25.78 9.35
C LYS A 590 -0.12 -24.46 9.03
N TYR A 591 0.17 -23.91 7.87
CA TYR A 591 -0.47 -22.70 7.39
C TYR A 591 -1.53 -23.06 6.33
N GLY A 592 -2.80 -22.74 6.61
CA GLY A 592 -3.94 -22.89 5.70
C GLY A 592 -4.38 -21.57 5.04
N PRO A 593 -5.41 -21.62 4.18
CA PRO A 593 -5.98 -20.43 3.55
C PRO A 593 -6.53 -19.39 4.56
N HIS A 594 -6.83 -19.84 5.79
CA HIS A 594 -7.40 -19.03 6.86
C HIS A 594 -6.42 -18.70 7.99
N GLY A 595 -5.13 -19.03 7.85
CA GLY A 595 -4.08 -18.83 8.84
C GLY A 595 -3.50 -20.13 9.39
N LYS A 596 -2.79 -20.03 10.54
CA LYS A 596 -2.20 -21.19 11.24
C LYS A 596 -3.29 -22.17 11.68
N PHE A 597 -3.00 -23.45 11.57
CA PHE A 597 -3.82 -24.54 12.12
C PHE A 597 -2.90 -25.69 12.56
N LEU A 598 -3.37 -26.53 13.46
CA LEU A 598 -2.66 -27.74 13.86
C LEU A 598 -3.05 -28.88 12.95
N ALA A 599 -2.08 -29.59 12.42
CA ALA A 599 -2.26 -30.78 11.59
C ALA A 599 -1.52 -31.98 12.19
N CYS A 600 -2.08 -33.16 12.01
CA CYS A 600 -1.35 -34.38 12.37
C CYS A 600 -0.24 -34.67 11.35
N PRO A 601 1.01 -34.91 11.76
CA PRO A 601 2.10 -35.25 10.84
C PRO A 601 1.92 -36.64 10.20
N GLY A 602 0.96 -37.44 10.65
CA GLY A 602 0.63 -38.75 10.09
C GLY A 602 -0.17 -38.71 8.81
N PHE A 603 -0.31 -37.56 8.15
CA PHE A 603 -0.96 -37.46 6.83
C PHE A 603 -0.14 -38.27 5.76
N PRO A 604 -0.79 -39.06 4.89
CA PRO A 604 -2.23 -39.12 4.60
C PRO A 604 -3.05 -40.12 5.45
N GLU A 605 -2.42 -40.95 6.28
CA GLU A 605 -3.09 -41.97 7.08
C GLU A 605 -3.97 -41.34 8.19
N CYS A 606 -3.48 -40.31 8.84
CA CYS A 606 -4.23 -39.52 9.81
C CYS A 606 -4.43 -38.10 9.29
N ARG A 607 -5.70 -37.72 9.11
CA ARG A 607 -6.06 -36.42 8.55
C ARG A 607 -6.57 -35.42 9.59
N ASN A 608 -6.35 -35.69 10.86
CA ASN A 608 -6.85 -34.86 11.95
C ASN A 608 -6.23 -33.45 11.90
N THR A 609 -7.08 -32.43 12.03
CA THR A 609 -6.67 -31.03 12.09
C THR A 609 -7.44 -30.29 13.17
N LYS A 610 -6.76 -29.39 13.87
CA LYS A 610 -7.37 -28.51 14.90
C LYS A 610 -7.09 -27.03 14.59
N PRO A 611 -7.96 -26.10 15.00
CA PRO A 611 -7.64 -24.69 14.92
C PRO A 611 -6.43 -24.37 15.81
N TYR A 612 -5.49 -23.57 15.30
CA TYR A 612 -4.43 -23.00 16.13
C TYR A 612 -5.01 -21.85 16.96
N LEU A 613 -4.99 -22.01 18.28
CA LEU A 613 -5.56 -21.06 19.24
C LEU A 613 -4.40 -20.30 19.90
N GLU A 614 -4.27 -19.04 19.53
CA GLU A 614 -3.28 -18.12 20.11
C GLU A 614 -3.70 -17.77 21.56
N LYS A 615 -2.93 -18.22 22.53
CA LYS A 615 -3.14 -17.93 23.96
C LYS A 615 -2.65 -16.51 24.26
N ILE A 616 -3.41 -15.77 25.07
CA ILE A 616 -3.07 -14.37 25.43
C ILE A 616 -2.42 -14.25 26.82
N GLY A 617 -2.07 -15.36 27.46
CA GLY A 617 -1.48 -15.41 28.79
C GLY A 617 -2.47 -15.17 29.95
N VAL A 618 -3.75 -14.99 29.68
CA VAL A 618 -4.77 -14.70 30.68
C VAL A 618 -5.66 -15.91 30.89
N LYS A 619 -5.98 -16.22 32.15
CA LYS A 619 -6.89 -17.31 32.50
C LYS A 619 -8.36 -16.91 32.37
N CYS A 620 -9.18 -17.84 31.90
CA CYS A 620 -10.61 -17.63 31.75
C CYS A 620 -11.26 -17.38 33.12
N PRO A 621 -12.00 -16.27 33.29
CA PRO A 621 -12.62 -15.93 34.56
C PRO A 621 -13.76 -16.92 34.97
N MET A 622 -14.26 -17.72 34.01
CA MET A 622 -15.34 -18.68 34.26
C MET A 622 -14.85 -20.08 34.60
N CYS A 623 -13.82 -20.60 33.92
CA CYS A 623 -13.39 -21.99 34.08
C CYS A 623 -11.87 -22.17 34.37
N GLY A 624 -11.10 -21.09 34.42
CA GLY A 624 -9.66 -21.12 34.74
C GLY A 624 -8.73 -21.64 33.63
N LYS A 625 -9.27 -22.11 32.48
CA LYS A 625 -8.46 -22.48 31.31
C LYS A 625 -7.97 -21.22 30.56
N ASP A 626 -7.20 -21.39 29.52
CA ASP A 626 -6.61 -20.22 28.81
C ASP A 626 -7.64 -19.45 27.98
N VAL A 627 -7.49 -18.14 27.98
CA VAL A 627 -8.20 -17.27 27.03
C VAL A 627 -7.40 -17.20 25.73
N VAL A 628 -8.08 -17.37 24.62
CA VAL A 628 -7.51 -17.46 23.29
C VAL A 628 -8.15 -16.46 22.32
N ILE A 629 -7.41 -16.08 21.30
CA ILE A 629 -7.95 -15.26 20.21
C ILE A 629 -8.75 -16.14 19.25
N ARG A 630 -9.99 -15.77 19.04
CA ARG A 630 -10.92 -16.42 18.11
C ARG A 630 -11.42 -15.43 17.05
N LYS A 631 -11.99 -15.97 15.97
CA LYS A 631 -12.61 -15.16 14.89
C LYS A 631 -14.07 -15.58 14.70
N THR A 632 -14.96 -14.61 14.54
CA THR A 632 -16.33 -14.85 14.12
C THR A 632 -16.37 -15.35 12.67
N LYS A 633 -17.50 -15.91 12.22
CA LYS A 633 -17.73 -16.29 10.80
C LYS A 633 -17.49 -15.11 9.81
N LYS A 634 -17.62 -13.87 10.28
CA LYS A 634 -17.36 -12.64 9.49
C LYS A 634 -15.90 -12.13 9.63
N GLY A 635 -15.00 -12.89 10.28
CA GLY A 635 -13.58 -12.57 10.43
C GLY A 635 -13.24 -11.57 11.54
N ARG A 636 -14.19 -11.11 12.36
CA ARG A 636 -13.94 -10.21 13.50
C ARG A 636 -13.30 -10.98 14.64
N ARG A 637 -12.17 -10.50 15.17
CA ARG A 637 -11.48 -11.07 16.34
C ARG A 637 -12.27 -10.81 17.61
N TYR A 638 -12.26 -11.80 18.51
CA TYR A 638 -12.74 -11.72 19.89
C TYR A 638 -11.92 -12.63 20.77
N TYR A 639 -11.99 -12.44 22.07
CA TYR A 639 -11.32 -13.26 23.07
C TYR A 639 -12.30 -14.26 23.63
N GLY A 640 -11.99 -15.54 23.61
CA GLY A 640 -12.85 -16.60 24.09
C GLY A 640 -12.08 -17.65 24.87
N CYS A 641 -12.78 -18.49 25.62
CA CYS A 641 -12.15 -19.61 26.31
C CYS A 641 -11.66 -20.67 25.31
N GLU A 642 -10.49 -21.28 25.56
CA GLU A 642 -10.02 -22.43 24.78
C GLU A 642 -10.99 -23.61 24.86
N ASN A 643 -11.72 -23.75 25.98
CA ASN A 643 -12.68 -24.83 26.25
C ASN A 643 -14.10 -24.55 25.67
N ASN A 644 -14.24 -23.67 24.69
CA ASN A 644 -15.52 -23.49 24.00
C ASN A 644 -15.78 -24.69 23.04
N PRO A 645 -16.95 -25.37 23.06
CA PRO A 645 -18.23 -24.84 23.56
C PRO A 645 -18.57 -25.07 25.05
N GLU A 646 -17.83 -25.89 25.79
CA GLU A 646 -18.17 -26.19 27.19
C GLU A 646 -18.09 -24.97 28.11
N CYS A 647 -17.28 -23.97 27.73
CA CYS A 647 -17.20 -22.68 28.40
C CYS A 647 -17.50 -21.55 27.39
N GLU A 648 -18.60 -20.86 27.60
CA GLU A 648 -19.07 -19.81 26.69
C GLU A 648 -18.43 -18.44 26.91
N PHE A 649 -17.35 -18.34 27.67
CA PHE A 649 -16.70 -17.07 27.92
C PHE A 649 -16.30 -16.38 26.62
N MET A 650 -16.75 -15.12 26.45
CA MET A 650 -16.43 -14.28 25.29
C MET A 650 -16.27 -12.81 25.71
N SER A 651 -15.25 -12.17 25.17
CA SER A 651 -15.03 -10.73 25.31
C SER A 651 -14.58 -10.08 23.99
N TRP A 652 -15.09 -8.89 23.69
CA TRP A 652 -14.67 -8.10 22.53
C TRP A 652 -13.39 -7.29 22.80
N GLN A 653 -13.07 -7.07 24.07
CA GLN A 653 -11.88 -6.37 24.53
C GLN A 653 -10.94 -7.40 25.19
N LYS A 654 -9.65 -7.14 25.16
CA LYS A 654 -8.67 -8.05 25.74
C LYS A 654 -8.87 -8.14 27.25
N PRO A 655 -9.19 -9.32 27.80
CA PRO A 655 -9.25 -9.51 29.24
C PRO A 655 -7.89 -9.34 29.89
N SER A 656 -7.88 -8.81 31.13
CA SER A 656 -6.71 -8.68 31.97
C SER A 656 -6.75 -9.74 33.08
N GLU A 657 -5.61 -10.13 33.61
CA GLU A 657 -5.51 -10.97 34.79
C GLU A 657 -6.02 -10.28 36.06
N LYS A 658 -6.07 -8.93 36.01
CA LYS A 658 -6.45 -8.12 37.14
C LYS A 658 -7.96 -8.16 37.38
N LYS A 659 -8.36 -8.39 38.62
CA LYS A 659 -9.77 -8.32 39.04
C LYS A 659 -10.12 -6.91 39.50
N CYS A 660 -11.35 -6.53 39.29
CA CYS A 660 -11.86 -5.25 39.74
C CYS A 660 -11.84 -5.17 41.27
N PRO A 661 -11.21 -4.16 41.90
CA PRO A 661 -11.12 -4.04 43.35
C PRO A 661 -12.49 -3.72 44.00
N GLN A 662 -13.45 -3.23 43.23
CA GLN A 662 -14.76 -2.87 43.78
C GLN A 662 -15.77 -4.02 43.73
N CYS A 663 -15.78 -4.84 42.67
CA CYS A 663 -16.80 -5.87 42.50
C CYS A 663 -16.26 -7.28 42.21
N GLY A 664 -14.92 -7.47 42.16
CA GLY A 664 -14.29 -8.76 41.92
C GLY A 664 -14.39 -9.30 40.49
N ASN A 665 -15.13 -8.66 39.58
CA ASN A 665 -15.22 -9.07 38.18
C ASN A 665 -13.89 -8.87 37.44
N TYR A 666 -13.71 -9.59 36.34
CA TYR A 666 -12.50 -9.39 35.48
C TYR A 666 -12.51 -7.99 34.84
N MET A 667 -11.33 -7.50 34.55
CA MET A 667 -11.16 -6.23 33.86
C MET A 667 -10.77 -6.44 32.41
N VAL A 668 -11.03 -5.44 31.56
CA VAL A 668 -10.70 -5.47 30.13
C VAL A 668 -9.87 -4.26 29.74
N GLU A 669 -8.96 -4.43 28.81
CA GLU A 669 -8.09 -3.38 28.29
C GLU A 669 -8.82 -2.52 27.24
N LYS A 670 -8.84 -1.19 27.42
CA LYS A 670 -9.33 -0.22 26.43
C LYS A 670 -8.40 0.99 26.35
N GLY A 671 -7.51 0.96 25.36
CA GLY A 671 -6.44 1.96 25.26
C GLY A 671 -5.48 1.86 26.45
N ASN A 672 -5.26 2.96 27.15
CA ASN A 672 -4.38 3.02 28.34
C ASN A 672 -5.15 2.84 29.66
N LYS A 673 -6.34 2.22 29.63
CA LYS A 673 -7.17 2.03 30.82
C LYS A 673 -7.63 0.59 30.93
N LEU A 674 -7.71 0.09 32.14
CA LEU A 674 -8.47 -1.10 32.49
C LEU A 674 -9.87 -0.68 32.92
N LEU A 675 -10.88 -1.34 32.38
CA LEU A 675 -12.28 -1.12 32.72
C LEU A 675 -12.85 -2.38 33.35
N CYS A 676 -13.69 -2.23 34.33
CA CYS A 676 -14.45 -3.34 34.87
C CYS A 676 -15.39 -3.90 33.80
N SER A 677 -15.48 -5.22 33.65
CA SER A 677 -16.39 -5.88 32.73
C SER A 677 -17.85 -5.76 33.12
N ASN A 678 -18.13 -5.44 34.38
CA ASN A 678 -19.48 -5.15 34.86
C ASN A 678 -19.81 -3.67 34.59
N GLU A 679 -20.69 -3.42 33.61
CA GLU A 679 -21.10 -2.07 33.21
C GLU A 679 -21.74 -1.27 34.36
N GLN A 680 -22.38 -1.95 35.32
CA GLN A 680 -22.97 -1.28 36.49
C GLN A 680 -21.93 -0.82 37.51
N CYS A 681 -20.76 -1.43 37.54
CA CYS A 681 -19.67 -1.06 38.47
C CYS A 681 -18.97 0.22 38.05
N GLY A 682 -18.75 0.40 36.75
CA GLY A 682 -18.14 1.62 36.19
C GLY A 682 -16.69 1.90 36.59
N TYR A 683 -16.03 1.01 37.34
CA TYR A 683 -14.66 1.20 37.82
C TYR A 683 -13.67 1.22 36.65
N THR A 684 -12.79 2.20 36.66
CA THR A 684 -11.72 2.36 35.66
C THR A 684 -10.40 2.67 36.35
N GLU A 685 -9.32 2.06 35.85
CA GLU A 685 -7.96 2.28 36.32
C GLU A 685 -7.03 2.61 35.13
N SER A 686 -6.12 3.55 35.29
CA SER A 686 -5.09 3.84 34.28
C SER A 686 -4.00 2.79 34.35
N VAL A 687 -3.72 2.12 33.24
CA VAL A 687 -2.57 1.22 33.13
C VAL A 687 -1.33 2.08 32.90
N LYS A 688 -0.47 2.21 33.91
CA LYS A 688 0.93 2.51 33.65
C LYS A 688 1.49 1.28 32.95
N LYS A 689 1.80 1.35 31.67
CA LYS A 689 2.54 0.29 30.98
C LYS A 689 3.89 0.16 31.70
N GLU A 690 4.03 -0.80 32.58
CA GLU A 690 5.34 -1.34 32.89
C GLU A 690 5.88 -1.89 31.57
N LYS A 691 6.95 -1.31 31.09
CA LYS A 691 7.69 -1.84 29.95
C LYS A 691 8.26 -3.18 30.41
N GLU A 692 7.77 -4.26 29.85
CA GLU A 692 8.49 -5.53 29.90
C GLU A 692 9.89 -5.28 29.32
N ASN A 693 10.88 -5.67 30.12
CA ASN A 693 12.31 -5.63 29.83
C ASN A 693 12.66 -6.46 28.57
#